data_6abbf6766a1bb7e40c2526faf6f060c7
#
_entry.id   6abbf6766a1bb7e40c2526faf6f060c7
#
_cell.length_a   1.000
_cell.length_b   1.000
_cell.length_c   1.000
_cell.angle_alpha   90.00
_cell.angle_beta   90.00
_cell.angle_gamma   90.00
#
_symmetry.space_group_name_H-M   'P 1'
#
loop_
_entity.id
_entity.type
_entity.pdbx_description
1 polymer ?
#
loop_
_entity_poly.entity_id
_entity_poly.type
_entity_poly.pdbx_seq_one_letter_code
_entity_poly.pdbx_strand_id
1 'polypeptide(L)'
;MFSSMFRYLLVDTRHAFRGMARAPAFFATLLFVLALGIGATTAMFSLVECLLLRPLPYPRPAELTMVWATQPQVDPSPVSIPDFVDWKKTATSFERMTAVESEAYTLTSEGAAPENLPGASVSGDFFPMFGLAPLHGRFFGNEDDRVDAPKTVVISEGLFQRRFAGDPRAVGTTVTLNGVPYVLVGVAPVGFRFSAPFSDHTDLWTPLAASHVGYAAEAVSGRGSHFLQVMGRRKPGVSLTQADAELKAIAKTLEVANPDTNTRVSVRVEDLHDSLVGSSRSGVWVLFASVGLVFLVVCANVGNLLLTRAGARRGEMAARAALGATSTRLAAQIVTETVVVFLVGAVLGAFLARLMVSELAGGLVEQAGAMTIPVAVDTGALTFAVVLSLVSGLVFGLVPAFAVARVEPHAVLKEAAARAGTSQSQKTTRSVLVVVQVALAFALLVGSGLSLRAFDRVAKTPTGLVSEDVATARVFLSEASYRDSKRVVRFYDDLLARVAREPGVLSTAAGSTLPFCGSNSNGSFRIEGRPAFPPGERPLIERNVVTPDYFETLGIPVLRGRAITAEDRAEGRLVIVVSQTMVDRFFPGEDPIGRRIDWGDNENDERTWREIVGVVGDVRRRSLERPPAAETYVPLAQKATRWMIVAARTRPNQASALLERVPQMVREIDPQEAPASRKLLSERVADSFGNRKHVTALLAAFAGTALVLATLGLFGLVSYSTGQRTRELGLRMALGATPEGVVGMVVAGGVKLLAAGMAVGVVLAIVVGRILSARLSGIVPTDALVYATIPAVLGVAGVLACLVPAIRAVRIPAAVALRYEG
;
A
#
# COMPACT_ATOMS: atom_id res chain seq x y z
N MET A 1 -9.72 52.51 10.91
CA MET A 1 -9.08 51.38 11.54
C MET A 1 -8.57 50.34 10.52
N PHE A 2 -9.37 49.91 9.55
CA PHE A 2 -8.97 48.91 8.51
C PHE A 2 -7.85 49.42 7.59
N SER A 3 -7.87 50.65 7.12
CA SER A 3 -6.82 51.20 6.21
C SER A 3 -5.44 51.36 6.86
N SER A 4 -5.38 51.64 8.16
CA SER A 4 -4.10 51.66 8.88
C SER A 4 -3.52 50.29 9.12
N MET A 5 -4.36 49.29 9.43
CA MET A 5 -3.94 47.90 9.60
C MET A 5 -3.38 47.29 8.30
N PHE A 6 -4.02 47.59 7.17
CA PHE A 6 -3.54 47.13 5.86
C PHE A 6 -2.19 47.76 5.45
N ARG A 7 -2.01 49.08 5.73
CA ARG A 7 -0.70 49.73 5.52
C ARG A 7 0.40 49.12 6.38
N TYR A 8 0.15 48.79 7.62
CA TYR A 8 1.12 48.12 8.49
C TYR A 8 1.50 46.74 7.97
N LEU A 9 0.53 45.94 7.51
CA LEU A 9 0.77 44.63 6.90
C LEU A 9 1.68 44.73 5.68
N LEU A 10 1.45 45.67 4.77
CA LEU A 10 2.29 45.90 3.59
C LEU A 10 3.72 46.30 3.93
N VAL A 11 3.88 47.15 4.97
CA VAL A 11 5.21 47.55 5.44
C VAL A 11 5.94 46.36 6.07
N ASP A 12 5.26 45.54 6.86
CA ASP A 12 5.86 44.40 7.53
C ASP A 12 6.26 43.28 6.55
N THR A 13 5.40 43.02 5.53
CA THR A 13 5.77 42.08 4.46
C THR A 13 6.99 42.53 3.67
N ARG A 14 7.10 43.84 3.37
CA ARG A 14 8.30 44.42 2.72
C ARG A 14 9.55 44.31 3.61
N HIS A 15 9.39 44.48 4.93
CA HIS A 15 10.47 44.24 5.91
C HIS A 15 10.89 42.77 5.96
N ALA A 16 9.95 41.81 5.89
CA ALA A 16 10.24 40.40 5.84
C ALA A 16 11.12 40.05 4.61
N PHE A 17 10.74 40.48 3.41
CA PHE A 17 11.52 40.22 2.19
C PHE A 17 12.90 40.90 2.19
N ARG A 18 13.01 42.14 2.69
CA ARG A 18 14.30 42.82 2.86
C ARG A 18 15.18 42.08 3.89
N GLY A 19 14.56 41.55 4.95
CA GLY A 19 15.25 40.75 5.94
C GLY A 19 15.79 39.43 5.38
N MET A 20 15.04 38.80 4.44
CA MET A 20 15.49 37.61 3.73
C MET A 20 16.72 37.91 2.85
N ALA A 21 16.70 39.02 2.13
CA ALA A 21 17.79 39.44 1.25
C ALA A 21 19.09 39.79 2.03
N ARG A 22 18.99 40.28 3.28
CA ARG A 22 20.15 40.67 4.10
C ARG A 22 20.86 39.51 4.78
N ALA A 23 20.19 38.35 4.94
CA ALA A 23 20.75 37.15 5.57
C ALA A 23 20.42 35.90 4.75
N PRO A 24 20.96 35.79 3.50
CA PRO A 24 20.49 34.77 2.53
C PRO A 24 20.75 33.33 3.01
N ALA A 25 21.92 33.05 3.59
CA ALA A 25 22.25 31.71 4.07
C ALA A 25 21.31 31.23 5.21
N PHE A 26 20.94 32.11 6.15
CA PHE A 26 19.99 31.80 7.21
C PHE A 26 18.61 31.47 6.66
N PHE A 27 18.09 32.32 5.77
CA PHE A 27 16.76 32.09 5.21
C PHE A 27 16.73 30.93 4.21
N ALA A 28 17.80 30.68 3.46
CA ALA A 28 17.89 29.51 2.60
C ALA A 28 17.78 28.22 3.41
N THR A 29 18.50 28.11 4.55
CA THR A 29 18.38 26.97 5.45
C THR A 29 16.96 26.87 6.03
N LEU A 30 16.39 27.97 6.48
CA LEU A 30 15.05 28.03 7.06
C LEU A 30 13.97 27.60 6.05
N LEU A 31 14.02 28.15 4.82
CA LEU A 31 13.09 27.83 3.76
C LEU A 31 13.27 26.40 3.25
N PHE A 32 14.50 25.89 3.18
CA PHE A 32 14.74 24.49 2.82
C PHE A 32 14.11 23.53 3.83
N VAL A 33 14.30 23.78 5.14
CA VAL A 33 13.71 22.95 6.21
C VAL A 33 12.19 23.03 6.16
N LEU A 34 11.62 24.23 5.96
CA LEU A 34 10.16 24.42 5.81
C LEU A 34 9.61 23.74 4.55
N ALA A 35 10.28 23.93 3.42
CA ALA A 35 9.86 23.32 2.15
C ALA A 35 9.83 21.78 2.24
N LEU A 36 10.84 21.19 2.88
CA LEU A 36 10.90 19.75 3.10
C LEU A 36 9.74 19.27 4.00
N GLY A 37 9.51 19.95 5.13
CA GLY A 37 8.45 19.57 6.07
C GLY A 37 7.05 19.78 5.51
N ILE A 38 6.76 20.96 4.97
CA ILE A 38 5.45 21.27 4.38
C ILE A 38 5.23 20.43 3.12
N GLY A 39 6.26 20.25 2.29
CA GLY A 39 6.18 19.46 1.06
C GLY A 39 5.87 17.99 1.33
N ALA A 40 6.60 17.35 2.23
CA ALA A 40 6.34 15.97 2.61
C ALA A 40 4.93 15.79 3.22
N THR A 41 4.53 16.72 4.11
CA THR A 41 3.20 16.66 4.73
C THR A 41 2.08 16.88 3.73
N THR A 42 2.26 17.79 2.76
CA THR A 42 1.30 18.07 1.69
C THR A 42 1.20 16.87 0.72
N ALA A 43 2.32 16.25 0.35
CA ALA A 43 2.32 15.05 -0.49
C ALA A 43 1.58 13.89 0.18
N MET A 44 1.83 13.66 1.48
CA MET A 44 1.10 12.65 2.24
C MET A 44 -0.37 12.99 2.42
N PHE A 45 -0.72 14.28 2.59
CA PHE A 45 -2.11 14.71 2.66
C PHE A 45 -2.83 14.46 1.33
N SER A 46 -2.18 14.73 0.17
CA SER A 46 -2.74 14.41 -1.14
C SER A 46 -3.06 12.92 -1.29
N LEU A 47 -2.22 12.04 -0.73
CA LEU A 47 -2.46 10.60 -0.72
C LEU A 47 -3.63 10.24 0.21
N VAL A 48 -3.68 10.80 1.42
CA VAL A 48 -4.78 10.60 2.37
C VAL A 48 -6.09 11.11 1.79
N GLU A 49 -6.10 12.30 1.20
CA GLU A 49 -7.28 12.88 0.56
C GLU A 49 -7.80 12.01 -0.57
N CYS A 50 -6.90 11.58 -1.48
CA CYS A 50 -7.26 10.76 -2.63
C CYS A 50 -7.80 9.39 -2.22
N LEU A 51 -7.11 8.70 -1.30
CA LEU A 51 -7.46 7.32 -0.93
C LEU A 51 -8.52 7.23 0.17
N LEU A 52 -8.59 8.17 1.12
CA LEU A 52 -9.41 8.01 2.31
C LEU A 52 -10.54 9.03 2.45
N LEU A 53 -10.40 10.22 1.89
CA LEU A 53 -11.34 11.32 2.13
C LEU A 53 -12.18 11.67 0.90
N ARG A 54 -11.62 11.49 -0.30
CA ARG A 54 -12.32 11.84 -1.54
C ARG A 54 -13.40 10.81 -1.83
N PRO A 55 -14.66 11.21 -1.95
CA PRO A 55 -15.72 10.30 -2.35
C PRO A 55 -15.47 9.75 -3.76
N LEU A 56 -15.97 8.56 -4.03
CA LEU A 56 -15.92 7.95 -5.36
C LEU A 56 -16.54 8.90 -6.41
N PRO A 57 -15.98 8.98 -7.63
CA PRO A 57 -16.43 9.94 -8.66
C PRO A 57 -17.72 9.52 -9.35
N TYR A 58 -18.69 9.04 -8.58
CA TYR A 58 -20.00 8.58 -9.06
C TYR A 58 -21.12 9.34 -8.40
N PRO A 59 -22.29 9.43 -9.06
CA PRO A 59 -23.48 9.98 -8.44
C PRO A 59 -23.83 9.27 -7.14
N ARG A 60 -24.15 10.03 -6.10
CA ARG A 60 -24.55 9.50 -4.78
C ARG A 60 -23.61 8.41 -4.25
N PRO A 61 -22.30 8.69 -4.11
CA PRO A 61 -21.28 7.67 -3.82
C PRO A 61 -21.51 6.97 -2.48
N ALA A 62 -22.07 7.65 -1.48
CA ALA A 62 -22.37 7.10 -0.17
C ALA A 62 -23.47 6.01 -0.19
N GLU A 63 -24.19 5.85 -1.29
CA GLU A 63 -25.20 4.78 -1.46
C GLU A 63 -24.60 3.51 -2.07
N LEU A 64 -23.36 3.57 -2.60
CA LEU A 64 -22.69 2.42 -3.19
C LEU A 64 -22.12 1.51 -2.09
N THR A 65 -22.35 0.22 -2.21
CA THR A 65 -21.93 -0.77 -1.24
C THR A 65 -21.33 -1.99 -1.91
N MET A 66 -20.43 -2.64 -1.20
CA MET A 66 -19.97 -4.00 -1.48
C MET A 66 -20.76 -4.97 -0.60
N VAL A 67 -21.17 -6.08 -1.16
CA VAL A 67 -21.94 -7.12 -0.49
C VAL A 67 -21.14 -8.42 -0.52
N TRP A 68 -20.65 -8.86 0.62
CA TRP A 68 -19.87 -10.07 0.79
C TRP A 68 -20.72 -11.17 1.41
N ALA A 69 -20.49 -12.40 0.98
CA ALA A 69 -20.85 -13.54 1.80
C ALA A 69 -19.84 -13.67 2.96
N THR A 70 -20.27 -14.20 4.09
CA THR A 70 -19.40 -14.54 5.21
C THR A 70 -19.56 -16.02 5.56
N GLN A 71 -18.43 -16.71 5.69
CA GLN A 71 -18.38 -18.13 6.02
C GLN A 71 -17.40 -18.35 7.19
N PRO A 72 -17.55 -19.40 8.01
CA PRO A 72 -16.68 -19.62 9.15
C PRO A 72 -15.17 -19.67 8.85
N GLN A 73 -14.79 -20.12 7.64
CA GLN A 73 -13.39 -20.25 7.23
C GLN A 73 -12.92 -19.12 6.30
N VAL A 74 -13.85 -18.37 5.68
CA VAL A 74 -13.54 -17.31 4.70
C VAL A 74 -14.44 -16.10 4.96
N ASP A 75 -13.83 -15.04 5.45
CA ASP A 75 -14.50 -13.76 5.70
C ASP A 75 -13.53 -12.61 5.31
N PRO A 76 -13.84 -11.81 4.29
CA PRO A 76 -14.98 -11.89 3.36
C PRO A 76 -14.87 -13.04 2.33
N SER A 77 -16.00 -13.55 1.87
CA SER A 77 -16.13 -14.55 0.80
C SER A 77 -16.86 -13.97 -0.42
N PRO A 78 -16.47 -14.35 -1.64
CA PRO A 78 -17.30 -14.12 -2.83
C PRO A 78 -18.69 -14.75 -2.67
N VAL A 79 -19.58 -14.51 -3.64
CA VAL A 79 -20.98 -14.90 -3.62
C VAL A 79 -21.23 -15.91 -4.74
N SER A 80 -22.15 -16.85 -4.56
CA SER A 80 -22.60 -17.76 -5.61
C SER A 80 -23.62 -17.09 -6.53
N ILE A 81 -23.77 -17.59 -7.77
CA ILE A 81 -24.80 -17.08 -8.69
C ILE A 81 -26.20 -17.21 -8.09
N PRO A 82 -26.63 -18.39 -7.57
CA PRO A 82 -27.95 -18.54 -7.01
C PRO A 82 -28.23 -17.60 -5.81
N ASP A 83 -27.24 -17.40 -4.93
CA ASP A 83 -27.43 -16.49 -3.79
C ASP A 83 -27.56 -15.04 -4.27
N PHE A 84 -26.75 -14.61 -5.24
CA PHE A 84 -26.89 -13.29 -5.86
C PHE A 84 -28.27 -13.06 -6.48
N VAL A 85 -28.77 -14.05 -7.22
CA VAL A 85 -30.10 -13.98 -7.85
C VAL A 85 -31.21 -13.86 -6.81
N ASP A 86 -31.13 -14.65 -5.73
CA ASP A 86 -32.10 -14.59 -4.64
C ASP A 86 -32.04 -13.24 -3.90
N TRP A 87 -30.84 -12.73 -3.61
CA TRP A 87 -30.66 -11.42 -2.97
C TRP A 87 -31.22 -10.31 -3.86
N LYS A 88 -30.89 -10.30 -5.16
CA LYS A 88 -31.37 -9.31 -6.13
C LYS A 88 -32.90 -9.30 -6.24
N LYS A 89 -33.54 -10.48 -6.17
CA LYS A 89 -34.99 -10.64 -6.26
C LYS A 89 -35.72 -10.22 -4.98
N THR A 90 -35.10 -10.45 -3.81
CA THR A 90 -35.80 -10.38 -2.51
C THR A 90 -35.49 -9.09 -1.76
N ALA A 91 -34.28 -8.53 -1.93
CA ALA A 91 -33.87 -7.35 -1.20
C ALA A 91 -34.61 -6.09 -1.63
N THR A 92 -35.21 -5.39 -0.68
CA THR A 92 -35.97 -4.15 -0.90
C THR A 92 -35.17 -2.88 -0.63
N SER A 93 -34.08 -2.98 0.10
CA SER A 93 -33.18 -1.85 0.48
C SER A 93 -32.34 -1.32 -0.68
N PHE A 94 -32.24 -2.05 -1.77
CA PHE A 94 -31.40 -1.70 -2.90
C PHE A 94 -32.23 -1.17 -4.08
N GLU A 95 -31.72 -0.13 -4.73
CA GLU A 95 -32.21 0.36 -6.02
C GLU A 95 -31.75 -0.54 -7.15
N ARG A 96 -30.48 -0.99 -7.08
CA ARG A 96 -29.81 -1.90 -8.03
C ARG A 96 -28.82 -2.79 -7.31
N MET A 97 -28.66 -4.02 -7.79
CA MET A 97 -27.59 -4.92 -7.40
C MET A 97 -26.93 -5.49 -8.66
N THR A 98 -25.61 -5.58 -8.64
CA THR A 98 -24.81 -6.10 -9.75
C THR A 98 -23.78 -7.08 -9.24
N ALA A 99 -23.48 -8.08 -10.06
CA ALA A 99 -22.41 -9.04 -9.85
C ALA A 99 -21.30 -8.85 -10.88
N VAL A 100 -20.08 -9.10 -10.47
CA VAL A 100 -18.87 -8.99 -11.28
C VAL A 100 -18.01 -10.22 -11.09
N GLU A 101 -17.51 -10.75 -12.17
CA GLU A 101 -16.46 -11.77 -12.20
C GLU A 101 -15.30 -11.28 -13.06
N SER A 102 -14.07 -11.45 -12.55
CA SER A 102 -12.86 -11.12 -13.30
C SER A 102 -12.51 -12.24 -14.25
N GLU A 103 -12.33 -11.92 -15.51
CA GLU A 103 -11.95 -12.86 -16.55
C GLU A 103 -10.79 -12.34 -17.40
N ALA A 104 -10.17 -13.26 -18.16
CA ALA A 104 -9.20 -12.92 -19.17
C ALA A 104 -9.77 -13.32 -20.55
N TYR A 105 -9.65 -12.43 -21.51
CA TYR A 105 -10.13 -12.63 -22.87
C TYR A 105 -8.98 -12.54 -23.85
N THR A 106 -8.88 -13.51 -24.76
CA THR A 106 -8.00 -13.41 -25.91
C THR A 106 -8.75 -12.75 -27.05
N LEU A 107 -8.35 -11.53 -27.38
CA LEU A 107 -8.85 -10.79 -28.54
C LEU A 107 -8.11 -11.23 -29.79
N THR A 108 -8.84 -11.74 -30.76
CA THR A 108 -8.29 -12.09 -32.08
C THR A 108 -8.89 -11.19 -33.15
N SER A 109 -8.06 -10.75 -34.10
CA SER A 109 -8.47 -9.95 -35.25
C SER A 109 -7.66 -10.37 -36.47
N GLU A 110 -8.23 -10.25 -37.67
CA GLU A 110 -7.54 -10.55 -38.91
C GLU A 110 -6.29 -9.65 -39.07
N GLY A 111 -5.15 -10.25 -39.36
CA GLY A 111 -3.89 -9.55 -39.60
C GLY A 111 -3.15 -9.03 -38.36
N ALA A 112 -3.63 -9.31 -37.13
CA ALA A 112 -2.97 -8.93 -35.91
C ALA A 112 -2.74 -10.11 -34.98
N ALA A 113 -1.67 -10.07 -34.20
CA ALA A 113 -1.39 -11.08 -33.18
C ALA A 113 -2.51 -11.08 -32.11
N PRO A 114 -2.92 -12.28 -31.63
CA PRO A 114 -3.86 -12.37 -30.52
C PRO A 114 -3.29 -11.69 -29.26
N GLU A 115 -4.16 -10.97 -28.57
CA GLU A 115 -3.81 -10.23 -27.36
C GLU A 115 -4.67 -10.70 -26.19
N ASN A 116 -4.04 -11.08 -25.08
CA ASN A 116 -4.78 -11.38 -23.87
C ASN A 116 -5.08 -10.10 -23.10
N LEU A 117 -6.36 -9.84 -22.87
CA LEU A 117 -6.91 -8.64 -22.24
C LEU A 117 -7.56 -8.99 -20.90
N PRO A 118 -7.26 -8.22 -19.84
CA PRO A 118 -8.02 -8.32 -18.60
C PRO A 118 -9.43 -7.78 -18.83
N GLY A 119 -10.41 -8.58 -18.47
CA GLY A 119 -11.81 -8.23 -18.62
C GLY A 119 -12.65 -8.58 -17.39
N ALA A 120 -13.92 -8.28 -17.46
CA ALA A 120 -14.88 -8.66 -16.44
C ALA A 120 -16.22 -9.07 -17.08
N SER A 121 -16.81 -10.13 -16.55
CA SER A 121 -18.20 -10.46 -16.79
C SER A 121 -19.05 -9.76 -15.75
N VAL A 122 -20.05 -8.98 -16.17
CA VAL A 122 -20.84 -8.15 -15.27
C VAL A 122 -22.33 -8.28 -15.56
N SER A 123 -23.15 -8.24 -14.51
CA SER A 123 -24.60 -8.27 -14.73
C SER A 123 -25.12 -6.95 -15.33
N GLY A 124 -26.28 -6.99 -16.01
CA GLY A 124 -26.82 -5.88 -16.79
C GLY A 124 -27.04 -4.57 -16.03
N ASP A 125 -27.10 -4.59 -14.70
CA ASP A 125 -27.22 -3.39 -13.86
C ASP A 125 -25.88 -2.69 -13.57
N PHE A 126 -24.75 -3.21 -14.06
CA PHE A 126 -23.41 -2.71 -13.71
C PHE A 126 -23.21 -1.23 -14.08
N PHE A 127 -23.27 -0.87 -15.35
CA PHE A 127 -23.09 0.51 -15.79
C PHE A 127 -24.17 1.47 -15.29
N PRO A 128 -25.47 1.10 -15.32
CA PRO A 128 -26.52 1.92 -14.73
C PRO A 128 -26.34 2.19 -13.22
N MET A 129 -25.76 1.25 -12.47
CA MET A 129 -25.49 1.43 -11.06
C MET A 129 -24.51 2.58 -10.80
N PHE A 130 -23.49 2.76 -11.65
CA PHE A 130 -22.52 3.86 -11.54
C PHE A 130 -23.01 5.16 -12.16
N GLY A 131 -24.15 5.16 -12.88
CA GLY A 131 -24.70 6.34 -13.54
C GLY A 131 -23.80 6.88 -14.65
N LEU A 132 -23.09 5.98 -15.32
CA LEU A 132 -22.15 6.31 -16.40
C LEU A 132 -22.89 6.49 -17.72
N ALA A 133 -22.33 7.35 -18.59
CA ALA A 133 -22.70 7.44 -20.00
C ALA A 133 -21.54 6.91 -20.88
N PRO A 134 -21.82 6.17 -21.95
CA PRO A 134 -20.77 5.69 -22.85
C PRO A 134 -20.11 6.85 -23.60
N LEU A 135 -18.81 6.71 -23.92
CA LEU A 135 -18.13 7.67 -24.80
C LEU A 135 -18.66 7.55 -26.23
N HIS A 136 -18.88 6.33 -26.69
CA HIS A 136 -19.49 6.00 -27.99
C HIS A 136 -20.41 4.80 -27.83
N GLY A 137 -21.49 4.75 -28.66
CA GLY A 137 -22.43 3.65 -28.65
C GLY A 137 -23.37 3.61 -27.45
N ARG A 138 -23.61 2.41 -26.94
CA ARG A 138 -24.47 2.17 -25.78
C ARG A 138 -23.78 1.21 -24.78
N PHE A 139 -24.25 1.19 -23.55
CA PHE A 139 -23.97 0.08 -22.64
C PHE A 139 -24.97 -1.05 -22.87
N PHE A 140 -24.59 -2.26 -22.49
CA PHE A 140 -25.51 -3.37 -22.38
C PHE A 140 -26.32 -3.27 -21.07
N GLY A 141 -27.50 -3.85 -21.06
CA GLY A 141 -28.42 -3.87 -19.94
C GLY A 141 -28.92 -5.29 -19.63
N ASN A 142 -29.96 -5.38 -18.81
CA ASN A 142 -30.55 -6.68 -18.45
C ASN A 142 -31.12 -7.49 -19.65
N GLU A 143 -31.45 -6.83 -20.76
CA GLU A 143 -31.87 -7.50 -21.98
C GLU A 143 -30.73 -8.23 -22.69
N ASP A 144 -29.53 -7.68 -22.62
CA ASP A 144 -28.30 -8.29 -23.16
C ASP A 144 -27.73 -9.36 -22.21
N ASP A 145 -28.13 -9.32 -20.93
CA ASP A 145 -27.61 -10.22 -19.87
C ASP A 145 -28.53 -11.44 -19.71
N ARG A 146 -28.73 -12.15 -20.82
CA ARG A 146 -29.46 -13.41 -20.89
C ARG A 146 -28.69 -14.44 -21.71
N VAL A 147 -28.87 -15.70 -21.39
CA VAL A 147 -28.17 -16.82 -22.04
C VAL A 147 -28.38 -16.87 -23.55
N ASP A 148 -29.54 -16.50 -24.00
CA ASP A 148 -29.96 -16.51 -25.41
C ASP A 148 -29.75 -15.18 -26.15
N ALA A 149 -29.29 -14.13 -25.43
CA ALA A 149 -29.05 -12.83 -26.04
C ALA A 149 -27.82 -12.83 -26.97
N PRO A 150 -27.77 -11.95 -27.97
CA PRO A 150 -26.58 -11.73 -28.77
C PRO A 150 -25.40 -11.33 -27.85
N LYS A 151 -24.24 -11.92 -28.07
CA LYS A 151 -23.04 -11.62 -27.28
C LYS A 151 -22.55 -10.24 -27.60
N THR A 152 -22.49 -9.39 -26.58
CA THR A 152 -22.09 -7.98 -26.68
C THR A 152 -20.87 -7.69 -25.80
N VAL A 153 -20.09 -6.68 -26.19
CA VAL A 153 -18.93 -6.24 -25.41
C VAL A 153 -18.86 -4.71 -25.36
N VAL A 154 -18.46 -4.20 -24.21
CA VAL A 154 -18.07 -2.80 -24.00
C VAL A 154 -16.57 -2.79 -23.72
N ILE A 155 -15.83 -1.86 -24.34
CA ILE A 155 -14.38 -1.75 -24.16
C ILE A 155 -13.98 -0.46 -23.45
N SER A 156 -12.80 -0.47 -22.85
CA SER A 156 -12.20 0.74 -22.25
C SER A 156 -11.80 1.75 -23.33
N GLU A 157 -11.74 3.03 -22.96
CA GLU A 157 -11.22 4.08 -23.85
C GLU A 157 -9.77 3.78 -24.24
N GLY A 158 -8.96 3.27 -23.31
CA GLY A 158 -7.57 2.89 -23.59
C GLY A 158 -7.44 1.81 -24.65
N LEU A 159 -8.26 0.76 -24.60
CA LEU A 159 -8.31 -0.29 -25.61
C LEU A 159 -8.84 0.25 -26.96
N PHE A 160 -9.85 1.12 -26.90
CA PHE A 160 -10.41 1.77 -28.08
C PHE A 160 -9.37 2.58 -28.86
N GLN A 161 -8.55 3.39 -28.16
CA GLN A 161 -7.45 4.14 -28.79
C GLN A 161 -6.37 3.21 -29.33
N ARG A 162 -5.94 2.23 -28.52
CA ARG A 162 -4.82 1.35 -28.83
C ARG A 162 -5.10 0.42 -30.01
N ARG A 163 -6.32 -0.14 -30.07
CA ARG A 163 -6.68 -1.19 -31.03
C ARG A 163 -7.51 -0.69 -32.22
N PHE A 164 -8.32 0.33 -32.01
CA PHE A 164 -9.24 0.86 -33.02
C PHE A 164 -8.90 2.28 -33.48
N ALA A 165 -7.74 2.81 -33.05
CA ALA A 165 -7.27 4.17 -33.37
C ALA A 165 -8.30 5.28 -33.05
N GLY A 166 -9.22 5.02 -32.12
CA GLY A 166 -10.27 5.97 -31.73
C GLY A 166 -11.38 6.16 -32.79
N ASP A 167 -11.53 5.24 -33.75
CA ASP A 167 -12.55 5.36 -34.81
C ASP A 167 -13.96 4.98 -34.29
N PRO A 168 -14.90 5.92 -34.19
CA PRO A 168 -16.26 5.62 -33.71
C PRO A 168 -16.99 4.55 -34.54
N ARG A 169 -16.58 4.32 -35.79
CA ARG A 169 -17.17 3.30 -36.67
C ARG A 169 -16.85 1.86 -36.22
N ALA A 170 -15.92 1.69 -35.29
CA ALA A 170 -15.66 0.40 -34.66
C ALA A 170 -16.88 -0.09 -33.84
N VAL A 171 -17.70 0.81 -33.31
CA VAL A 171 -18.95 0.45 -32.64
C VAL A 171 -19.95 -0.15 -33.67
N GLY A 172 -20.47 -1.31 -33.32
CA GLY A 172 -21.31 -2.14 -34.22
C GLY A 172 -20.54 -3.21 -34.96
N THR A 173 -19.20 -3.21 -34.96
CA THR A 173 -18.39 -4.27 -35.56
C THR A 173 -18.31 -5.50 -34.67
N THR A 174 -17.99 -6.66 -35.27
CA THR A 174 -17.77 -7.89 -34.55
C THR A 174 -16.29 -8.04 -34.19
N VAL A 175 -16.04 -8.38 -32.93
CA VAL A 175 -14.72 -8.76 -32.41
C VAL A 175 -14.76 -10.19 -31.90
N THR A 176 -13.67 -10.93 -32.04
CA THR A 176 -13.62 -12.32 -31.56
C THR A 176 -12.90 -12.34 -30.22
N LEU A 177 -13.61 -12.81 -29.19
CA LEU A 177 -13.09 -12.99 -27.82
C LEU A 177 -13.15 -14.49 -27.47
N ASN A 178 -12.02 -15.07 -27.10
CA ASN A 178 -11.90 -16.50 -26.77
C ASN A 178 -12.49 -17.41 -27.88
N GLY A 179 -12.28 -17.03 -29.15
CA GLY A 179 -12.82 -17.76 -30.31
C GLY A 179 -14.32 -17.57 -30.55
N VAL A 180 -15.01 -16.71 -29.81
CA VAL A 180 -16.46 -16.45 -29.94
C VAL A 180 -16.66 -15.01 -30.43
N PRO A 181 -17.60 -14.81 -31.42
CA PRO A 181 -17.92 -13.48 -31.93
C PRO A 181 -18.76 -12.68 -30.91
N TYR A 182 -18.36 -11.45 -30.66
CA TYR A 182 -19.06 -10.45 -29.85
C TYR A 182 -19.25 -9.18 -30.65
N VAL A 183 -20.41 -8.54 -30.52
CA VAL A 183 -20.65 -7.22 -31.11
C VAL A 183 -20.13 -6.13 -30.14
N LEU A 184 -19.23 -5.26 -30.61
CA LEU A 184 -18.80 -4.10 -29.87
C LEU A 184 -19.94 -3.06 -29.82
N VAL A 185 -20.62 -2.95 -28.68
CA VAL A 185 -21.81 -2.08 -28.55
C VAL A 185 -21.49 -0.72 -27.94
N GLY A 186 -20.35 -0.57 -27.28
CA GLY A 186 -20.00 0.72 -26.68
C GLY A 186 -18.58 0.81 -26.16
N VAL A 187 -18.19 2.05 -25.89
CA VAL A 187 -16.90 2.42 -25.30
C VAL A 187 -17.14 3.12 -23.96
N ALA A 188 -16.48 2.66 -22.93
CA ALA A 188 -16.55 3.26 -21.60
C ALA A 188 -15.95 4.69 -21.58
N PRO A 189 -16.42 5.58 -20.68
CA PRO A 189 -15.94 6.95 -20.63
C PRO A 189 -14.46 7.03 -20.24
N VAL A 190 -13.82 8.11 -20.64
CA VAL A 190 -12.42 8.39 -20.31
C VAL A 190 -12.20 8.34 -18.80
N GLY A 191 -11.16 7.62 -18.39
CA GLY A 191 -10.80 7.49 -16.98
C GLY A 191 -11.65 6.50 -16.17
N PHE A 192 -12.65 5.84 -16.76
CA PHE A 192 -13.32 4.73 -16.10
C PHE A 192 -12.40 3.51 -16.09
N ARG A 193 -11.94 3.18 -14.93
CA ARG A 193 -11.14 1.99 -14.67
C ARG A 193 -11.76 1.30 -13.45
N PHE A 194 -12.50 0.26 -13.71
CA PHE A 194 -12.97 -0.63 -12.66
C PHE A 194 -12.01 -1.80 -12.60
N SER A 195 -11.20 -1.88 -11.55
CA SER A 195 -10.38 -3.05 -11.30
C SER A 195 -11.16 -4.01 -10.42
N ALA A 196 -11.41 -5.18 -10.94
CA ALA A 196 -11.80 -6.30 -10.12
C ALA A 196 -10.59 -6.75 -9.26
N PRO A 197 -10.76 -7.36 -8.08
CA PRO A 197 -9.68 -7.58 -7.10
C PRO A 197 -8.48 -8.41 -7.56
N PHE A 198 -8.51 -8.95 -8.79
CA PHE A 198 -7.45 -9.78 -9.35
C PHE A 198 -6.82 -9.20 -10.62
N SER A 199 -7.17 -7.96 -11.00
CA SER A 199 -6.66 -7.29 -12.19
C SER A 199 -6.34 -5.83 -11.88
N ASP A 200 -5.17 -5.36 -12.31
CA ASP A 200 -4.74 -3.97 -12.13
C ASP A 200 -5.57 -2.99 -12.96
N HIS A 201 -6.25 -3.47 -14.02
CA HIS A 201 -7.17 -2.71 -14.86
C HIS A 201 -8.11 -3.66 -15.61
N THR A 202 -9.23 -3.14 -16.12
CA THR A 202 -10.19 -3.86 -16.96
C THR A 202 -10.27 -3.17 -18.31
N ASP A 203 -9.98 -3.91 -19.38
CA ASP A 203 -9.99 -3.40 -20.75
C ASP A 203 -11.33 -3.65 -21.46
N LEU A 204 -12.13 -4.63 -20.99
CA LEU A 204 -13.42 -4.94 -21.58
C LEU A 204 -14.41 -5.54 -20.58
N TRP A 205 -15.70 -5.37 -20.86
CA TRP A 205 -16.81 -5.92 -20.08
C TRP A 205 -17.78 -6.66 -20.97
N THR A 206 -18.19 -7.86 -20.53
CA THR A 206 -19.23 -8.68 -21.20
C THR A 206 -20.39 -8.93 -20.25
N PRO A 207 -21.61 -9.21 -20.76
CA PRO A 207 -22.72 -9.65 -19.92
C PRO A 207 -22.40 -10.96 -19.21
N LEU A 208 -22.77 -11.06 -17.93
CA LEU A 208 -22.45 -12.20 -17.06
C LEU A 208 -23.06 -13.52 -17.61
N ALA A 209 -24.31 -13.49 -18.04
CA ALA A 209 -24.97 -14.66 -18.59
C ALA A 209 -24.32 -15.16 -19.90
N ALA A 210 -23.76 -14.26 -20.71
CA ALA A 210 -23.08 -14.64 -21.96
C ALA A 210 -21.74 -15.35 -21.70
N SER A 211 -21.03 -15.02 -20.63
CA SER A 211 -19.75 -15.64 -20.25
C SER A 211 -19.95 -17.04 -19.71
N HIS A 212 -21.05 -17.31 -19.02
CA HIS A 212 -21.31 -18.60 -18.37
C HIS A 212 -21.92 -19.68 -19.28
N VAL A 213 -22.17 -19.39 -20.56
CA VAL A 213 -22.73 -20.35 -21.52
C VAL A 213 -21.91 -21.63 -21.66
N GLY A 214 -20.68 -21.64 -21.20
CA GLY A 214 -19.81 -22.82 -21.27
C GLY A 214 -19.30 -23.33 -19.95
N TYR A 215 -19.64 -22.69 -18.84
CA TYR A 215 -19.38 -23.30 -17.54
C TYR A 215 -20.26 -24.52 -17.36
N ALA A 216 -19.73 -25.57 -16.73
CA ALA A 216 -20.53 -26.71 -16.35
C ALA A 216 -21.80 -26.21 -15.62
N ALA A 217 -22.98 -26.70 -16.00
CA ALA A 217 -24.25 -26.29 -15.41
C ALA A 217 -24.20 -26.31 -13.87
N GLU A 218 -23.42 -27.19 -13.32
CA GLU A 218 -23.11 -27.34 -11.89
C GLU A 218 -22.39 -26.13 -11.29
N ALA A 219 -21.45 -25.48 -12.00
CA ALA A 219 -20.76 -24.29 -11.51
C ALA A 219 -21.68 -23.06 -11.50
N VAL A 220 -22.65 -23.02 -12.43
CA VAL A 220 -23.62 -21.92 -12.55
C VAL A 220 -24.79 -22.10 -11.57
N SER A 221 -25.27 -23.34 -11.38
CA SER A 221 -26.38 -23.66 -10.47
C SER A 221 -25.96 -23.95 -9.04
N GLY A 222 -24.67 -24.25 -8.82
CA GLY A 222 -24.13 -24.67 -7.53
C GLY A 222 -24.02 -23.53 -6.52
N ARG A 223 -24.84 -23.55 -5.45
CA ARG A 223 -24.75 -22.58 -4.35
C ARG A 223 -23.41 -22.65 -3.58
N GLY A 224 -22.69 -23.76 -3.67
CA GLY A 224 -21.36 -23.91 -3.11
C GLY A 224 -20.23 -23.24 -3.91
N SER A 225 -20.51 -22.76 -5.12
CA SER A 225 -19.53 -22.14 -6.02
C SER A 225 -19.49 -20.62 -5.83
N HIS A 226 -18.58 -20.16 -5.01
CA HIS A 226 -18.45 -18.74 -4.62
C HIS A 226 -17.33 -18.04 -5.39
N PHE A 227 -17.67 -17.20 -6.37
CA PHE A 227 -16.70 -16.48 -7.21
C PHE A 227 -17.12 -15.06 -7.59
N LEU A 228 -18.41 -14.69 -7.41
CA LEU A 228 -18.93 -13.38 -7.75
C LEU A 228 -18.59 -12.34 -6.67
N GLN A 229 -18.27 -11.14 -7.13
CA GLN A 229 -18.28 -9.94 -6.31
C GLN A 229 -19.60 -9.22 -6.54
N VAL A 230 -20.29 -8.94 -5.46
CA VAL A 230 -21.61 -8.32 -5.52
C VAL A 230 -21.51 -6.90 -4.98
N MET A 231 -22.06 -5.97 -5.78
CA MET A 231 -22.18 -4.56 -5.38
C MET A 231 -23.64 -4.16 -5.43
N GLY A 232 -24.00 -3.15 -4.62
CA GLY A 232 -25.35 -2.62 -4.57
C GLY A 232 -25.38 -1.11 -4.45
N ARG A 233 -26.42 -0.50 -5.03
CA ARG A 233 -26.79 0.88 -4.73
C ARG A 233 -28.01 0.85 -3.81
N ARG A 234 -27.84 1.33 -2.60
CA ARG A 234 -28.95 1.47 -1.64
C ARG A 234 -29.95 2.51 -2.11
N LYS A 235 -31.23 2.30 -1.79
CA LYS A 235 -32.26 3.34 -1.99
C LYS A 235 -31.96 4.57 -1.14
N PRO A 236 -32.34 5.76 -1.61
CA PRO A 236 -32.19 6.99 -0.83
C PRO A 236 -32.83 6.86 0.55
N GLY A 237 -32.10 7.27 1.59
CA GLY A 237 -32.57 7.22 2.98
C GLY A 237 -32.39 5.87 3.69
N VAL A 238 -32.02 4.79 3.00
CA VAL A 238 -31.71 3.51 3.64
C VAL A 238 -30.28 3.54 4.19
N SER A 239 -30.13 3.27 5.49
CA SER A 239 -28.81 3.19 6.13
C SER A 239 -28.09 1.89 5.78
N LEU A 240 -26.74 1.91 5.92
CA LEU A 240 -25.92 0.70 5.73
C LEU A 240 -26.37 -0.43 6.67
N THR A 241 -26.66 -0.09 7.93
CA THR A 241 -27.11 -1.04 8.96
C THR A 241 -28.46 -1.69 8.62
N GLN A 242 -29.38 -0.94 8.02
CA GLN A 242 -30.68 -1.49 7.58
C GLN A 242 -30.50 -2.47 6.43
N ALA A 243 -29.70 -2.11 5.42
CA ALA A 243 -29.41 -2.98 4.28
C ALA A 243 -28.67 -4.26 4.72
N ASP A 244 -27.73 -4.17 5.64
CA ASP A 244 -27.01 -5.30 6.23
C ASP A 244 -27.94 -6.24 7.02
N ALA A 245 -28.83 -5.67 7.83
CA ALA A 245 -29.81 -6.45 8.59
C ALA A 245 -30.83 -7.17 7.68
N GLU A 246 -31.30 -6.52 6.62
CA GLU A 246 -32.20 -7.14 5.65
C GLU A 246 -31.53 -8.33 4.94
N LEU A 247 -30.32 -8.15 4.41
CA LEU A 247 -29.62 -9.23 3.71
C LEU A 247 -29.25 -10.38 4.66
N LYS A 248 -28.93 -10.12 5.92
CA LYS A 248 -28.75 -11.16 6.93
C LYS A 248 -30.03 -11.95 7.20
N ALA A 249 -31.19 -11.29 7.21
CA ALA A 249 -32.47 -11.98 7.36
C ALA A 249 -32.76 -12.86 6.13
N ILE A 250 -32.47 -12.37 4.92
CA ILE A 250 -32.57 -13.15 3.69
C ILE A 250 -31.63 -14.36 3.73
N ALA A 251 -30.36 -14.18 4.14
CA ALA A 251 -29.39 -15.26 4.26
C ALA A 251 -29.87 -16.32 5.26
N LYS A 252 -30.53 -15.92 6.36
CA LYS A 252 -31.12 -16.87 7.33
C LYS A 252 -32.26 -17.68 6.74
N THR A 253 -33.06 -17.07 5.86
CA THR A 253 -34.11 -17.79 5.12
C THR A 253 -33.52 -18.81 4.13
N LEU A 254 -32.44 -18.40 3.42
CA LEU A 254 -31.71 -19.28 2.51
C LEU A 254 -31.02 -20.43 3.23
N GLU A 255 -30.49 -20.21 4.45
CA GLU A 255 -29.93 -21.27 5.30
C GLU A 255 -30.95 -22.35 5.62
N VAL A 256 -32.20 -21.97 5.93
CA VAL A 256 -33.29 -22.93 6.21
C VAL A 256 -33.70 -23.68 4.93
N ALA A 257 -33.75 -22.97 3.79
CA ALA A 257 -34.15 -23.56 2.51
C ALA A 257 -33.06 -24.45 1.88
N ASN A 258 -31.78 -24.15 2.16
CA ASN A 258 -30.63 -24.84 1.57
C ASN A 258 -29.59 -25.19 2.64
N PRO A 259 -29.90 -26.08 3.59
CA PRO A 259 -29.04 -26.37 4.74
C PRO A 259 -27.67 -26.96 4.33
N ASP A 260 -27.59 -27.69 3.21
CA ASP A 260 -26.34 -28.32 2.77
C ASP A 260 -25.30 -27.33 2.32
N THR A 261 -25.70 -26.17 1.77
CA THR A 261 -24.78 -25.18 1.17
C THR A 261 -24.69 -23.89 1.96
N ASN A 262 -25.82 -23.47 2.58
CA ASN A 262 -25.93 -22.16 3.22
C ASN A 262 -25.88 -22.18 4.75
N THR A 263 -25.68 -23.36 5.39
CA THR A 263 -25.52 -23.42 6.86
C THR A 263 -24.33 -22.57 7.30
N ARG A 264 -24.58 -21.63 8.21
CA ARG A 264 -23.60 -20.63 8.73
C ARG A 264 -23.05 -19.69 7.65
N VAL A 265 -23.66 -19.61 6.49
CA VAL A 265 -23.40 -18.57 5.49
C VAL A 265 -24.24 -17.35 5.84
N SER A 266 -23.60 -16.20 6.01
CA SER A 266 -24.27 -14.92 6.28
C SER A 266 -23.79 -13.86 5.28
N VAL A 267 -24.19 -12.62 5.50
CA VAL A 267 -23.88 -11.48 4.62
C VAL A 267 -23.24 -10.37 5.44
N ARG A 268 -22.35 -9.62 4.81
CA ARG A 268 -21.82 -8.35 5.29
C ARG A 268 -21.89 -7.29 4.21
N VAL A 269 -22.56 -6.19 4.52
CA VAL A 269 -22.66 -5.02 3.65
C VAL A 269 -21.69 -3.96 4.14
N GLU A 270 -20.80 -3.51 3.26
CA GLU A 270 -19.80 -2.50 3.54
C GLU A 270 -19.95 -1.32 2.57
N ASP A 271 -19.50 -0.14 2.96
CA ASP A 271 -19.34 0.95 2.01
C ASP A 271 -18.36 0.56 0.91
N LEU A 272 -18.68 0.85 -0.36
CA LEU A 272 -17.84 0.45 -1.49
C LEU A 272 -16.45 1.08 -1.40
N HIS A 273 -16.36 2.35 -1.00
CA HIS A 273 -15.09 3.04 -0.83
C HIS A 273 -14.24 2.37 0.27
N ASP A 274 -14.85 2.07 1.43
CA ASP A 274 -14.15 1.39 2.53
C ASP A 274 -13.68 -0.01 2.14
N SER A 275 -14.47 -0.75 1.35
CA SER A 275 -14.10 -2.08 0.85
C SER A 275 -12.90 -2.03 -0.11
N LEU A 276 -12.85 -1.03 -1.01
CA LEU A 276 -11.76 -0.86 -1.97
C LEU A 276 -10.44 -0.43 -1.31
N VAL A 277 -10.50 0.41 -0.27
CA VAL A 277 -9.31 1.01 0.36
C VAL A 277 -8.93 0.31 1.67
N GLY A 278 -9.78 -0.54 2.22
CA GLY A 278 -9.67 -1.08 3.58
C GLY A 278 -8.31 -1.69 3.94
N SER A 279 -7.69 -2.43 3.03
CA SER A 279 -6.38 -3.04 3.25
C SER A 279 -5.22 -2.03 3.36
N SER A 280 -5.33 -0.90 2.67
CA SER A 280 -4.29 0.15 2.63
C SER A 280 -4.48 1.23 3.70
N ARG A 281 -5.69 1.35 4.27
CA ARG A 281 -6.09 2.41 5.22
C ARG A 281 -5.15 2.54 6.41
N SER A 282 -4.79 1.41 7.03
CA SER A 282 -3.89 1.41 8.19
C SER A 282 -2.49 1.90 7.85
N GLY A 283 -1.93 1.48 6.72
CA GLY A 283 -0.62 1.91 6.25
C GLY A 283 -0.57 3.41 5.94
N VAL A 284 -1.60 3.92 5.27
CA VAL A 284 -1.70 5.35 4.92
C VAL A 284 -1.80 6.23 6.17
N TRP A 285 -2.60 5.84 7.18
CA TRP A 285 -2.67 6.57 8.45
C TRP A 285 -1.37 6.55 9.23
N VAL A 286 -0.65 5.42 9.25
CA VAL A 286 0.67 5.32 9.89
C VAL A 286 1.68 6.25 9.22
N LEU A 287 1.69 6.30 7.89
CA LEU A 287 2.56 7.21 7.14
C LEU A 287 2.21 8.68 7.38
N PHE A 288 0.93 9.02 7.39
CA PHE A 288 0.46 10.38 7.65
C PHE A 288 0.83 10.85 9.07
N ALA A 289 0.62 9.98 10.07
CA ALA A 289 1.06 10.27 11.43
C ALA A 289 2.58 10.45 11.53
N SER A 290 3.35 9.62 10.84
CA SER A 290 4.81 9.68 10.82
C SER A 290 5.33 10.98 10.20
N VAL A 291 4.76 11.41 9.07
CA VAL A 291 5.14 12.70 8.46
C VAL A 291 4.69 13.88 9.33
N GLY A 292 3.58 13.75 10.05
CA GLY A 292 3.16 14.74 11.06
C GLY A 292 4.19 14.91 12.17
N LEU A 293 4.79 13.81 12.65
CA LEU A 293 5.89 13.86 13.63
C LEU A 293 7.15 14.53 13.03
N VAL A 294 7.50 14.23 11.78
CA VAL A 294 8.59 14.92 11.07
C VAL A 294 8.31 16.42 10.98
N PHE A 295 7.08 16.80 10.66
CA PHE A 295 6.69 18.21 10.61
C PHE A 295 6.82 18.92 11.95
N LEU A 296 6.48 18.25 13.06
CA LEU A 296 6.73 18.79 14.41
C LEU A 296 8.22 18.99 14.69
N VAL A 297 9.08 18.07 14.22
CA VAL A 297 10.55 18.24 14.30
C VAL A 297 11.01 19.44 13.46
N VAL A 298 10.46 19.62 12.25
CA VAL A 298 10.69 20.82 11.41
C VAL A 298 10.28 22.09 12.15
N CYS A 299 9.11 22.12 12.74
CA CYS A 299 8.58 23.24 13.51
C CYS A 299 9.48 23.58 14.71
N ALA A 300 9.97 22.59 15.43
CA ALA A 300 10.90 22.80 16.55
C ALA A 300 12.23 23.40 16.08
N ASN A 301 12.77 22.95 14.93
CA ASN A 301 13.96 23.53 14.30
C ASN A 301 13.75 25.00 13.91
N VAL A 302 12.65 25.27 13.21
CA VAL A 302 12.29 26.62 12.79
C VAL A 302 12.12 27.54 14.01
N GLY A 303 11.39 27.05 15.04
CA GLY A 303 11.23 27.79 16.31
C GLY A 303 12.58 28.12 16.96
N ASN A 304 13.50 27.19 16.98
CA ASN A 304 14.84 27.40 17.53
C ASN A 304 15.65 28.46 16.74
N LEU A 305 15.58 28.38 15.39
CA LEU A 305 16.21 29.37 14.50
C LEU A 305 15.60 30.78 14.69
N LEU A 306 14.28 30.89 14.76
CA LEU A 306 13.57 32.16 14.98
C LEU A 306 13.90 32.77 16.34
N LEU A 307 13.96 31.94 17.40
CA LEU A 307 14.39 32.41 18.74
C LEU A 307 15.86 32.90 18.74
N THR A 308 16.72 32.28 17.95
CA THR A 308 18.12 32.74 17.81
C THR A 308 18.17 34.12 17.15
N ARG A 309 17.39 34.32 16.10
CA ARG A 309 17.33 35.61 15.39
C ARG A 309 16.68 36.71 16.24
N ALA A 310 15.58 36.39 16.96
CA ALA A 310 14.95 37.33 17.88
C ALA A 310 15.93 37.81 18.96
N GLY A 311 16.79 36.93 19.47
CA GLY A 311 17.88 37.26 20.38
C GLY A 311 18.90 38.26 19.80
N ALA A 312 19.30 38.05 18.54
CA ALA A 312 20.26 38.94 17.86
C ALA A 312 19.65 40.33 17.55
N ARG A 313 18.33 40.45 17.43
CA ARG A 313 17.61 41.73 17.13
C ARG A 313 17.08 42.45 18.36
N ARG A 314 17.42 42.00 19.58
CA ARG A 314 16.93 42.63 20.82
C ARG A 314 17.27 44.12 20.94
N GLY A 315 18.52 44.50 20.62
CA GLY A 315 18.94 45.90 20.59
C GLY A 315 18.12 46.77 19.64
N GLU A 316 17.82 46.27 18.43
CA GLU A 316 16.97 46.92 17.44
C GLU A 316 15.54 47.12 17.97
N MET A 317 14.96 46.10 18.58
CA MET A 317 13.62 46.16 19.15
C MET A 317 13.52 47.07 20.35
N ALA A 318 14.55 47.10 21.22
CA ALA A 318 14.63 48.00 22.34
C ALA A 318 14.75 49.48 21.89
N ALA A 319 15.55 49.76 20.87
CA ALA A 319 15.63 51.09 20.27
C ALA A 319 14.27 51.55 19.69
N ARG A 320 13.55 50.67 19.00
CA ARG A 320 12.19 51.00 18.50
C ARG A 320 11.19 51.24 19.64
N ALA A 321 11.27 50.44 20.70
CA ALA A 321 10.40 50.67 21.89
C ALA A 321 10.71 51.99 22.58
N ALA A 322 12.00 52.38 22.69
CA ALA A 322 12.40 53.69 23.22
C ALA A 322 11.92 54.86 22.33
N LEU A 323 11.78 54.65 21.03
CA LEU A 323 11.19 55.61 20.08
C LEU A 323 9.65 55.61 20.06
N GLY A 324 8.97 54.89 20.95
CA GLY A 324 7.54 54.92 21.15
C GLY A 324 6.75 53.80 20.47
N ALA A 325 7.41 52.73 19.93
CA ALA A 325 6.71 51.56 19.39
C ALA A 325 6.07 50.75 20.54
N THR A 326 4.77 50.47 20.42
CA THR A 326 4.06 49.64 21.41
C THR A 326 4.47 48.17 21.32
N SER A 327 4.43 47.43 22.43
CA SER A 327 4.74 46.01 22.50
C SER A 327 3.87 45.18 21.55
N THR A 328 2.59 45.55 21.39
CA THR A 328 1.67 44.87 20.45
C THR A 328 2.06 45.07 18.99
N ARG A 329 2.59 46.24 18.63
CA ARG A 329 3.07 46.56 17.28
C ARG A 329 4.35 45.75 16.94
N LEU A 330 5.27 45.65 17.87
CA LEU A 330 6.48 44.86 17.71
C LEU A 330 6.18 43.35 17.62
N ALA A 331 5.24 42.88 18.46
CA ALA A 331 4.74 41.50 18.39
C ALA A 331 4.07 41.20 17.04
N ALA A 332 3.18 42.09 16.57
CA ALA A 332 2.51 41.92 15.28
C ALA A 332 3.51 41.88 14.11
N GLN A 333 4.55 42.70 14.14
CA GLN A 333 5.61 42.66 13.12
C GLN A 333 6.33 41.30 13.09
N ILE A 334 6.71 40.73 14.26
CA ILE A 334 7.40 39.45 14.35
C ILE A 334 6.50 38.33 13.82
N VAL A 335 5.22 38.34 14.21
CA VAL A 335 4.24 37.34 13.73
C VAL A 335 4.08 37.45 12.22
N THR A 336 3.92 38.65 11.67
CA THR A 336 3.78 38.86 10.22
C THR A 336 5.05 38.38 9.47
N GLU A 337 6.25 38.76 9.95
CA GLU A 337 7.51 38.27 9.35
C GLU A 337 7.56 36.73 9.34
N THR A 338 7.15 36.08 10.44
CA THR A 338 7.16 34.63 10.56
C THR A 338 6.14 33.96 9.62
N VAL A 339 4.92 34.47 9.59
CA VAL A 339 3.86 33.97 8.69
C VAL A 339 4.27 34.09 7.22
N VAL A 340 4.88 35.20 6.81
CA VAL A 340 5.41 35.36 5.44
C VAL A 340 6.45 34.29 5.12
N VAL A 341 7.37 34.02 6.03
CA VAL A 341 8.39 32.96 5.85
C VAL A 341 7.75 31.59 5.67
N PHE A 342 6.75 31.25 6.50
CA PHE A 342 6.02 30.00 6.37
C PHE A 342 5.23 29.90 5.05
N LEU A 343 4.62 31.00 4.59
CA LEU A 343 3.92 31.02 3.31
C LEU A 343 4.87 30.86 2.11
N VAL A 344 6.05 31.49 2.14
CA VAL A 344 7.09 31.24 1.14
C VAL A 344 7.54 29.77 1.18
N GLY A 345 7.70 29.21 2.41
CA GLY A 345 7.94 27.80 2.61
C GLY A 345 6.84 26.91 2.06
N ALA A 346 5.57 27.33 2.15
CA ALA A 346 4.43 26.60 1.59
C ALA A 346 4.49 26.54 0.04
N VAL A 347 4.83 27.66 -0.61
CA VAL A 347 4.98 27.67 -2.09
C VAL A 347 6.07 26.72 -2.54
N LEU A 348 7.25 26.76 -1.89
CA LEU A 348 8.35 25.86 -2.18
C LEU A 348 8.01 24.41 -1.82
N GLY A 349 7.30 24.21 -0.71
CA GLY A 349 6.80 22.90 -0.27
C GLY A 349 5.77 22.31 -1.23
N ALA A 350 4.85 23.11 -1.74
CA ALA A 350 3.86 22.66 -2.74
C ALA A 350 4.55 22.22 -4.05
N PHE A 351 5.57 22.93 -4.48
CA PHE A 351 6.40 22.53 -5.63
C PHE A 351 7.10 21.19 -5.36
N LEU A 352 7.70 21.03 -4.18
CA LEU A 352 8.35 19.78 -3.78
C LEU A 352 7.33 18.63 -3.66
N ALA A 353 6.15 18.89 -3.08
CA ALA A 353 5.06 17.92 -2.99
C ALA A 353 4.64 17.39 -4.36
N ARG A 354 4.56 18.27 -5.36
CA ARG A 354 4.23 17.88 -6.74
C ARG A 354 5.24 16.88 -7.33
N LEU A 355 6.53 17.06 -7.03
CA LEU A 355 7.59 16.13 -7.46
C LEU A 355 7.52 14.80 -6.68
N MET A 356 7.21 14.85 -5.39
CA MET A 356 7.13 13.66 -4.55
C MET A 356 5.88 12.81 -4.86
N VAL A 357 4.76 13.44 -5.18
CA VAL A 357 3.48 12.74 -5.40
C VAL A 357 3.57 11.78 -6.59
N SER A 358 4.27 12.12 -7.69
CA SER A 358 4.44 11.24 -8.84
C SER A 358 5.13 9.91 -8.48
N GLU A 359 6.15 9.98 -7.63
CA GLU A 359 6.89 8.79 -7.16
C GLU A 359 6.08 7.98 -6.13
N LEU A 360 5.37 8.66 -5.24
CA LEU A 360 4.52 8.01 -4.23
C LEU A 360 3.31 7.31 -4.85
N ALA A 361 2.73 7.90 -5.89
CA ALA A 361 1.53 7.38 -6.56
C ALA A 361 1.82 6.04 -7.25
N GLY A 362 2.96 5.88 -7.94
CA GLY A 362 3.30 4.65 -8.65
C GLY A 362 3.42 3.41 -7.74
N GLY A 363 3.85 3.58 -6.49
CA GLY A 363 4.10 2.46 -5.58
C GLY A 363 2.93 2.05 -4.69
N LEU A 364 2.08 3.00 -4.26
CA LEU A 364 1.02 2.75 -3.28
C LEU A 364 -0.38 2.68 -3.90
N VAL A 365 -0.63 3.44 -4.98
CA VAL A 365 -1.95 3.52 -5.61
C VAL A 365 -2.19 2.35 -6.54
N GLU A 366 -1.18 1.93 -7.29
CA GLU A 366 -1.25 0.77 -8.19
C GLU A 366 -1.59 -0.52 -7.44
N GLN A 367 -1.12 -0.66 -6.20
CA GLN A 367 -1.38 -1.83 -5.36
C GLN A 367 -2.69 -1.75 -4.56
N ALA A 368 -3.27 -0.57 -4.41
CA ALA A 368 -4.55 -0.42 -3.70
C ALA A 368 -5.75 -0.99 -4.48
N GLY A 369 -5.54 -1.45 -5.74
CA GLY A 369 -6.63 -1.97 -6.60
C GLY A 369 -7.76 -0.94 -6.81
N ALA A 370 -7.55 0.26 -6.29
CA ALA A 370 -8.54 1.31 -6.32
C ALA A 370 -8.64 1.85 -7.74
N MET A 371 -9.85 2.12 -8.15
CA MET A 371 -10.15 2.95 -9.30
C MET A 371 -9.12 4.07 -9.38
N THR A 372 -8.45 4.19 -10.50
CA THR A 372 -7.35 5.12 -10.69
C THR A 372 -7.85 6.56 -10.58
N ILE A 373 -7.98 7.04 -9.36
CA ILE A 373 -8.08 8.47 -9.11
C ILE A 373 -6.65 8.97 -9.20
N PRO A 374 -6.33 9.84 -10.16
CA PRO A 374 -4.96 10.35 -10.26
C PRO A 374 -4.62 11.09 -8.97
N VAL A 375 -3.61 10.60 -8.25
CA VAL A 375 -3.09 11.32 -7.08
C VAL A 375 -2.35 12.54 -7.62
N ALA A 376 -2.87 13.71 -7.33
CA ALA A 376 -2.29 14.98 -7.74
C ALA A 376 -2.35 15.98 -6.57
N VAL A 377 -1.44 16.93 -6.56
CA VAL A 377 -1.55 18.08 -5.66
C VAL A 377 -2.65 18.98 -6.22
N ASP A 378 -3.85 18.84 -5.68
CA ASP A 378 -5.03 19.60 -6.07
C ASP A 378 -5.29 20.81 -5.17
N THR A 379 -6.47 21.45 -5.35
CA THR A 379 -6.86 22.61 -4.56
C THR A 379 -7.02 22.30 -3.07
N GLY A 380 -7.43 21.08 -2.70
CA GLY A 380 -7.54 20.61 -1.32
C GLY A 380 -6.18 20.54 -0.63
N ALA A 381 -5.21 19.91 -1.31
CA ALA A 381 -3.83 19.81 -0.82
C ALA A 381 -3.14 21.17 -0.73
N LEU A 382 -3.38 22.09 -1.69
CA LEU A 382 -2.85 23.45 -1.62
C LEU A 382 -3.49 24.24 -0.46
N THR A 383 -4.80 24.11 -0.25
CA THR A 383 -5.49 24.73 0.87
C THR A 383 -4.94 24.21 2.19
N PHE A 384 -4.74 22.90 2.31
CA PHE A 384 -4.11 22.28 3.48
C PHE A 384 -2.70 22.86 3.74
N ALA A 385 -1.85 22.98 2.71
CA ALA A 385 -0.51 23.55 2.85
C ALA A 385 -0.53 25.01 3.33
N VAL A 386 -1.46 25.82 2.80
CA VAL A 386 -1.63 27.21 3.24
C VAL A 386 -2.13 27.30 4.67
N VAL A 387 -3.15 26.53 5.03
CA VAL A 387 -3.70 26.50 6.40
C VAL A 387 -2.64 26.03 7.39
N LEU A 388 -1.94 24.94 7.08
CA LEU A 388 -0.84 24.40 7.89
C LEU A 388 0.24 25.46 8.13
N SER A 389 0.62 26.19 7.09
CA SER A 389 1.63 27.25 7.15
C SER A 389 1.16 28.46 7.93
N LEU A 390 -0.10 28.87 7.78
CA LEU A 390 -0.67 29.97 8.55
C LEU A 390 -0.73 29.64 10.05
N VAL A 391 -1.25 28.46 10.38
CA VAL A 391 -1.36 28.00 11.77
C VAL A 391 0.02 27.88 12.41
N SER A 392 0.96 27.21 11.71
CA SER A 392 2.32 27.04 12.22
C SER A 392 3.07 28.37 12.31
N GLY A 393 2.96 29.24 11.28
CA GLY A 393 3.57 30.57 11.29
C GLY A 393 3.06 31.45 12.43
N LEU A 394 1.76 31.34 12.74
CA LEU A 394 1.14 32.03 13.87
C LEU A 394 1.67 31.49 15.22
N VAL A 395 1.60 30.16 15.41
CA VAL A 395 2.03 29.52 16.66
C VAL A 395 3.53 29.81 16.94
N PHE A 396 4.39 29.57 15.95
CA PHE A 396 5.83 29.77 16.11
C PHE A 396 6.26 31.25 16.02
N GLY A 397 5.42 32.14 15.49
CA GLY A 397 5.60 33.59 15.53
C GLY A 397 5.22 34.21 16.88
N LEU A 398 4.21 33.65 17.56
CA LEU A 398 3.79 34.12 18.88
C LEU A 398 4.84 33.89 19.97
N VAL A 399 5.60 32.80 19.91
CA VAL A 399 6.64 32.48 20.91
C VAL A 399 7.71 33.60 21.03
N PRO A 400 8.40 34.01 19.95
CA PRO A 400 9.33 35.13 20.00
C PRO A 400 8.61 36.47 20.23
N ALA A 401 7.39 36.66 19.76
CA ALA A 401 6.60 37.86 19.98
C ALA A 401 6.31 38.12 21.47
N PHE A 402 5.90 37.09 22.21
CA PHE A 402 5.72 37.17 23.67
C PHE A 402 7.02 37.43 24.39
N ALA A 403 8.16 36.88 23.93
CA ALA A 403 9.46 37.14 24.51
C ALA A 403 9.89 38.59 24.34
N VAL A 404 9.53 39.28 23.26
CA VAL A 404 9.80 40.69 22.99
C VAL A 404 8.82 41.61 23.71
N ALA A 405 7.53 41.22 23.78
CA ALA A 405 6.50 42.02 24.43
C ALA A 405 6.76 42.23 25.96
N ARG A 406 7.49 41.35 26.62
CA ARG A 406 7.85 41.42 28.05
C ARG A 406 9.15 42.14 28.32
N VAL A 407 9.77 42.76 27.30
CA VAL A 407 11.03 43.47 27.45
C VAL A 407 10.77 44.88 28.01
N GLU A 408 11.17 45.18 29.23
CA GLU A 408 11.18 46.51 29.78
C GLU A 408 12.34 47.33 29.16
N PRO A 409 12.03 48.47 28.48
CA PRO A 409 13.07 49.26 27.80
C PRO A 409 14.22 49.70 28.73
N HIS A 410 13.90 50.06 29.99
CA HIS A 410 14.90 50.43 30.97
C HIS A 410 15.83 49.31 31.41
N ALA A 411 15.34 48.06 31.47
CA ALA A 411 16.15 46.90 31.80
C ALA A 411 17.17 46.58 30.70
N VAL A 412 16.80 46.68 29.42
CA VAL A 412 17.67 46.41 28.29
C VAL A 412 18.78 47.43 28.14
N LEU A 413 18.53 48.71 28.37
CA LEU A 413 19.55 49.74 28.36
C LEU A 413 20.53 49.56 29.51
N LYS A 414 20.06 49.10 30.69
CA LYS A 414 20.87 48.80 31.85
C LYS A 414 21.67 47.48 31.70
N GLU A 415 21.07 46.44 31.03
CA GLU A 415 21.74 45.17 30.69
C GLU A 415 22.76 45.34 29.55
N ALA A 416 22.56 46.25 28.61
CA ALA A 416 23.54 46.62 27.60
C ALA A 416 24.78 47.21 28.23
N ALA A 417 24.63 47.97 29.34
CA ALA A 417 25.74 48.49 30.17
C ALA A 417 26.35 47.39 31.07
N ALA A 418 25.59 46.37 31.50
CA ALA A 418 26.01 45.35 32.46
C ALA A 418 26.48 44.01 31.83
N ARG A 419 26.56 43.87 30.50
CA ARG A 419 27.11 42.67 29.77
C ARG A 419 26.55 41.32 30.25
N ALA A 420 25.28 41.22 30.59
CA ALA A 420 24.71 39.98 31.12
C ALA A 420 23.97 39.16 30.07
N GLY A 421 24.27 37.86 30.06
CA GLY A 421 23.82 36.88 29.08
C GLY A 421 22.30 36.67 28.97
N THR A 422 21.92 35.86 27.96
CA THR A 422 20.52 35.46 27.68
C THR A 422 19.73 35.07 28.91
N SER A 423 18.46 35.53 29.01
CA SER A 423 17.55 35.17 30.09
C SER A 423 17.47 33.65 30.26
N GLN A 424 17.47 33.19 31.51
CA GLN A 424 17.38 31.76 31.89
C GLN A 424 16.16 31.10 31.21
N SER A 425 15.06 31.79 31.07
CA SER A 425 13.83 31.32 30.39
C SER A 425 14.06 30.95 28.92
N GLN A 426 14.84 31.75 28.17
CA GLN A 426 15.10 31.43 26.74
C GLN A 426 16.05 30.22 26.58
N LYS A 427 17.00 30.02 27.49
CA LYS A 427 17.84 28.81 27.48
C LYS A 427 17.01 27.58 27.74
N THR A 428 16.09 27.64 28.69
CA THR A 428 15.20 26.52 29.01
C THR A 428 14.27 26.19 27.83
N THR A 429 13.63 27.18 27.21
CA THR A 429 12.73 26.96 26.05
C THR A 429 13.44 26.26 24.90
N ARG A 430 14.67 26.72 24.55
CA ARG A 430 15.46 26.08 23.47
C ARG A 430 15.87 24.64 23.82
N SER A 431 16.29 24.41 25.07
CA SER A 431 16.64 23.08 25.55
C SER A 431 15.44 22.12 25.47
N VAL A 432 14.26 22.58 25.89
CA VAL A 432 13.00 21.79 25.77
C VAL A 432 12.68 21.46 24.33
N LEU A 433 12.79 22.43 23.41
CA LEU A 433 12.56 22.19 21.99
C LEU A 433 13.48 21.10 21.41
N VAL A 434 14.77 21.14 21.79
CA VAL A 434 15.74 20.10 21.35
C VAL A 434 15.44 18.75 21.99
N VAL A 435 15.07 18.69 23.26
CA VAL A 435 14.66 17.44 23.93
C VAL A 435 13.44 16.81 23.25
N VAL A 436 12.40 17.61 22.97
CA VAL A 436 11.20 17.17 22.25
C VAL A 436 11.55 16.67 20.85
N GLN A 437 12.38 17.41 20.12
CA GLN A 437 12.82 17.07 18.79
C GLN A 437 13.58 15.73 18.75
N VAL A 438 14.53 15.54 19.70
CA VAL A 438 15.28 14.28 19.85
C VAL A 438 14.32 13.14 20.21
N ALA A 439 13.35 13.37 21.08
CA ALA A 439 12.37 12.35 21.48
C ALA A 439 11.48 11.93 20.31
N LEU A 440 11.00 12.87 19.50
CA LEU A 440 10.20 12.59 18.30
C LEU A 440 11.02 11.83 17.24
N ALA A 441 12.26 12.28 16.98
CA ALA A 441 13.16 11.60 16.06
C ALA A 441 13.49 10.17 16.53
N PHE A 442 13.72 9.97 17.83
CA PHE A 442 13.93 8.66 18.42
C PHE A 442 12.72 7.73 18.21
N ALA A 443 11.51 8.21 18.48
CA ALA A 443 10.27 7.44 18.29
C ALA A 443 10.07 7.04 16.82
N LEU A 444 10.34 7.95 15.87
CA LEU A 444 10.29 7.67 14.43
C LEU A 444 11.34 6.65 14.00
N LEU A 445 12.57 6.78 14.49
CA LEU A 445 13.65 5.84 14.19
C LEU A 445 13.32 4.44 14.72
N VAL A 446 12.81 4.32 15.95
CA VAL A 446 12.37 3.03 16.50
C VAL A 446 11.20 2.45 15.70
N GLY A 447 10.16 3.25 15.40
CA GLY A 447 9.03 2.81 14.59
C GLY A 447 9.45 2.31 13.22
N SER A 448 10.36 3.03 12.55
CA SER A 448 10.95 2.61 11.27
C SER A 448 11.80 1.34 11.42
N GLY A 449 12.65 1.26 12.46
CA GLY A 449 13.47 0.09 12.74
C GLY A 449 12.65 -1.16 13.01
N LEU A 450 11.56 -1.05 13.79
CA LEU A 450 10.62 -2.15 14.02
C LEU A 450 9.94 -2.61 12.73
N SER A 451 9.53 -1.65 11.87
CA SER A 451 8.91 -1.96 10.56
C SER A 451 9.90 -2.66 9.63
N LEU A 452 11.17 -2.19 9.59
CA LEU A 452 12.23 -2.79 8.78
C LEU A 452 12.55 -4.22 9.25
N ARG A 453 12.65 -4.44 10.56
CA ARG A 453 12.87 -5.79 11.13
C ARG A 453 11.70 -6.73 10.86
N ALA A 454 10.48 -6.24 10.97
CA ALA A 454 9.30 -7.03 10.65
C ALA A 454 9.26 -7.37 9.16
N PHE A 455 9.62 -6.43 8.28
CA PHE A 455 9.77 -6.68 6.84
C PHE A 455 10.87 -7.73 6.55
N ASP A 456 12.05 -7.58 7.16
CA ASP A 456 13.16 -8.53 6.97
C ASP A 456 12.80 -9.95 7.43
N ARG A 457 12.07 -10.09 8.54
CA ARG A 457 11.57 -11.40 9.00
C ARG A 457 10.60 -12.02 8.00
N VAL A 458 9.65 -11.24 7.48
CA VAL A 458 8.70 -11.72 6.47
C VAL A 458 9.42 -12.09 5.18
N ALA A 459 10.31 -11.23 4.69
CA ALA A 459 11.07 -11.48 3.46
C ALA A 459 11.97 -12.73 3.55
N LYS A 460 12.46 -13.08 4.74
CA LYS A 460 13.28 -14.27 5.01
C LYS A 460 12.46 -15.51 5.39
N THR A 461 11.13 -15.40 5.47
CA THR A 461 10.28 -16.56 5.78
C THR A 461 10.34 -17.56 4.62
N PRO A 462 10.65 -18.83 4.88
CA PRO A 462 10.68 -19.85 3.83
C PRO A 462 9.34 -19.93 3.11
N THR A 463 9.37 -19.84 1.79
CA THR A 463 8.19 -20.00 0.92
C THR A 463 7.71 -21.43 0.82
N GLY A 464 8.61 -22.41 1.04
CA GLY A 464 8.42 -23.83 0.79
C GLY A 464 8.68 -24.21 -0.69
N LEU A 465 9.15 -23.25 -1.51
CA LEU A 465 9.44 -23.47 -2.93
C LEU A 465 10.68 -22.68 -3.37
N VAL A 466 11.21 -23.02 -4.54
CA VAL A 466 12.25 -22.26 -5.24
C VAL A 466 11.55 -21.23 -6.14
N SER A 467 11.81 -19.95 -5.89
CA SER A 467 11.25 -18.85 -6.68
C SER A 467 12.24 -18.19 -7.62
N GLU A 468 13.54 -18.36 -7.37
CA GLU A 468 14.60 -17.77 -8.20
C GLU A 468 14.73 -18.52 -9.52
N ASP A 469 14.95 -17.76 -10.59
CA ASP A 469 15.11 -18.26 -11.95
C ASP A 469 13.94 -19.14 -12.45
N VAL A 470 12.72 -18.90 -11.96
CA VAL A 470 11.50 -19.54 -12.42
C VAL A 470 10.66 -18.53 -13.22
N ALA A 471 10.56 -18.79 -14.54
CA ALA A 471 9.66 -18.06 -15.42
C ALA A 471 8.23 -18.58 -15.26
N THR A 472 7.22 -17.69 -15.18
CA THR A 472 5.80 -18.07 -15.10
C THR A 472 4.98 -17.35 -16.13
N ALA A 473 4.08 -18.09 -16.81
CA ALA A 473 3.13 -17.52 -17.77
C ALA A 473 1.76 -18.18 -17.59
N ARG A 474 0.72 -17.37 -17.49
CA ARG A 474 -0.65 -17.86 -17.39
C ARG A 474 -1.21 -18.10 -18.80
N VAL A 475 -1.80 -19.24 -19.02
CA VAL A 475 -2.45 -19.60 -20.30
C VAL A 475 -3.89 -19.98 -20.03
N PHE A 476 -4.81 -19.31 -20.76
CA PHE A 476 -6.24 -19.62 -20.77
C PHE A 476 -6.57 -20.17 -22.14
N LEU A 477 -7.08 -21.38 -22.21
CA LEU A 477 -7.54 -21.98 -23.45
C LEU A 477 -9.02 -21.66 -23.68
N SER A 478 -9.35 -21.22 -24.88
CA SER A 478 -10.72 -20.87 -25.23
C SER A 478 -11.63 -22.10 -25.15
N GLU A 479 -12.80 -21.92 -24.59
CA GLU A 479 -13.79 -23.01 -24.51
C GLU A 479 -14.23 -23.46 -25.88
N ALA A 480 -14.37 -22.55 -26.82
CA ALA A 480 -14.80 -22.87 -28.18
C ALA A 480 -13.93 -23.93 -28.85
N SER A 481 -12.59 -23.85 -28.60
CA SER A 481 -11.60 -24.74 -29.20
C SER A 481 -11.20 -25.93 -28.31
N TYR A 482 -11.38 -25.83 -27.00
CA TYR A 482 -10.86 -26.78 -26.01
C TYR A 482 -11.93 -27.37 -25.09
N ARG A 483 -13.07 -27.83 -25.66
CA ARG A 483 -14.11 -28.59 -24.95
C ARG A 483 -13.68 -30.01 -24.59
N ASP A 484 -12.83 -30.62 -25.41
CA ASP A 484 -12.34 -31.98 -25.21
C ASP A 484 -11.15 -31.94 -24.23
N SER A 485 -11.29 -32.68 -23.13
CA SER A 485 -10.24 -32.84 -22.11
C SER A 485 -8.92 -33.36 -22.66
N LYS A 486 -8.96 -34.28 -23.65
CA LYS A 486 -7.75 -34.84 -24.28
C LYS A 486 -7.00 -33.76 -25.08
N ARG A 487 -7.75 -32.85 -25.73
CA ARG A 487 -7.15 -31.73 -26.46
C ARG A 487 -6.48 -30.73 -25.51
N VAL A 488 -7.09 -30.47 -24.36
CA VAL A 488 -6.50 -29.63 -23.31
C VAL A 488 -5.18 -30.21 -22.82
N VAL A 489 -5.19 -31.49 -22.43
CA VAL A 489 -3.96 -32.18 -21.95
C VAL A 489 -2.86 -32.12 -23.00
N ARG A 490 -3.18 -32.46 -24.26
CA ARG A 490 -2.21 -32.42 -25.37
C ARG A 490 -1.60 -31.03 -25.58
N PHE A 491 -2.41 -29.99 -25.53
CA PHE A 491 -1.88 -28.63 -25.66
C PHE A 491 -0.81 -28.31 -24.61
N TYR A 492 -1.09 -28.63 -23.35
CA TYR A 492 -0.10 -28.34 -22.27
C TYR A 492 1.12 -29.25 -22.35
N ASP A 493 0.96 -30.52 -22.73
CA ASP A 493 2.08 -31.42 -22.96
C ASP A 493 2.99 -30.92 -24.09
N ASP A 494 2.41 -30.47 -25.22
CA ASP A 494 3.14 -29.90 -26.36
C ASP A 494 3.84 -28.59 -25.96
N LEU A 495 3.18 -27.72 -25.18
CA LEU A 495 3.76 -26.46 -24.71
C LEU A 495 4.94 -26.71 -23.76
N LEU A 496 4.77 -27.56 -22.77
CA LEU A 496 5.83 -27.91 -21.83
C LEU A 496 7.02 -28.56 -22.52
N ALA A 497 6.78 -29.46 -23.48
CA ALA A 497 7.83 -30.07 -24.27
C ALA A 497 8.61 -29.05 -25.12
N ARG A 498 7.94 -28.02 -25.67
CA ARG A 498 8.63 -26.92 -26.40
C ARG A 498 9.46 -26.06 -25.46
N VAL A 499 8.89 -25.65 -24.33
CA VAL A 499 9.59 -24.85 -23.32
C VAL A 499 10.81 -25.63 -22.78
N ALA A 500 10.69 -26.92 -22.56
CA ALA A 500 11.80 -27.77 -22.10
C ALA A 500 13.00 -27.88 -23.08
N ARG A 501 12.73 -27.66 -24.39
CA ARG A 501 13.79 -27.65 -25.42
C ARG A 501 14.58 -26.35 -25.48
N GLU A 502 14.13 -25.33 -24.80
CA GLU A 502 14.82 -24.02 -24.79
C GLU A 502 16.15 -24.10 -24.06
N PRO A 503 17.20 -23.46 -24.62
CA PRO A 503 18.52 -23.46 -23.99
C PRO A 503 18.46 -22.91 -22.57
N GLY A 504 19.01 -23.70 -21.63
CA GLY A 504 19.09 -23.28 -20.23
C GLY A 504 17.88 -23.60 -19.38
N VAL A 505 16.81 -24.13 -19.92
CA VAL A 505 15.70 -24.67 -19.14
C VAL A 505 16.12 -25.97 -18.48
N LEU A 506 15.87 -26.11 -17.20
CA LEU A 506 16.20 -27.27 -16.36
C LEU A 506 15.02 -28.21 -16.17
N SER A 507 13.83 -27.63 -15.92
CA SER A 507 12.58 -28.39 -15.77
C SER A 507 11.39 -27.48 -16.08
N THR A 508 10.25 -28.11 -16.46
CA THR A 508 9.02 -27.40 -16.81
C THR A 508 7.82 -28.06 -16.19
N ALA A 509 6.85 -27.30 -15.76
CA ALA A 509 5.60 -27.80 -15.24
C ALA A 509 4.47 -26.81 -15.44
N ALA A 510 3.23 -27.26 -15.21
CA ALA A 510 2.09 -26.38 -15.14
C ALA A 510 1.19 -26.73 -13.94
N GLY A 511 0.52 -25.72 -13.39
CA GLY A 511 -0.46 -25.89 -12.33
C GLY A 511 -1.65 -24.97 -12.53
N SER A 512 -2.86 -25.43 -12.18
CA SER A 512 -4.08 -24.59 -12.25
C SER A 512 -3.96 -23.38 -11.35
N THR A 513 -3.24 -23.51 -10.26
CA THR A 513 -2.90 -22.44 -9.33
C THR A 513 -1.43 -22.59 -8.93
N LEU A 514 -0.63 -21.54 -9.12
CA LEU A 514 0.72 -21.47 -8.57
C LEU A 514 0.74 -20.55 -7.33
N PRO A 515 1.59 -20.85 -6.34
CA PRO A 515 1.80 -19.93 -5.23
C PRO A 515 2.16 -18.52 -5.70
N PHE A 516 1.63 -17.52 -5.05
CA PHE A 516 1.83 -16.08 -5.35
C PHE A 516 1.35 -15.60 -6.73
N CYS A 517 0.59 -16.40 -7.46
CA CYS A 517 0.08 -16.04 -8.79
C CYS A 517 -1.36 -15.51 -8.79
N GLY A 518 -1.93 -15.21 -7.63
CA GLY A 518 -3.25 -14.56 -7.50
C GLY A 518 -4.45 -15.45 -7.79
N SER A 519 -4.27 -16.68 -8.31
CA SER A 519 -5.34 -17.64 -8.50
C SER A 519 -5.57 -18.47 -7.24
N ASN A 520 -6.83 -18.81 -7.00
CA ASN A 520 -7.23 -19.61 -5.86
C ASN A 520 -8.35 -20.57 -6.28
N SER A 521 -8.22 -21.83 -5.90
CA SER A 521 -9.27 -22.83 -6.04
C SER A 521 -9.33 -23.60 -4.74
N ASN A 522 -10.40 -23.40 -4.00
CA ASN A 522 -10.62 -24.13 -2.75
C ASN A 522 -11.98 -24.81 -2.77
N GLY A 523 -12.13 -25.80 -1.92
CA GLY A 523 -13.39 -26.51 -1.79
C GLY A 523 -13.35 -27.50 -0.63
N SER A 524 -14.51 -28.03 -0.28
CA SER A 524 -14.63 -29.08 0.72
C SER A 524 -14.16 -30.43 0.15
N PHE A 525 -14.00 -31.40 1.02
CA PHE A 525 -13.60 -32.76 0.63
C PHE A 525 -14.24 -33.80 1.57
N ARG A 526 -14.15 -35.07 1.18
CA ARG A 526 -14.60 -36.23 2.00
C ARG A 526 -13.44 -37.21 2.10
N ILE A 527 -13.38 -37.94 3.20
CA ILE A 527 -12.40 -39.03 3.42
C ILE A 527 -13.19 -40.35 3.44
N GLU A 528 -12.73 -41.32 2.67
CA GLU A 528 -13.36 -42.64 2.61
C GLU A 528 -13.39 -43.31 4.00
N GLY A 529 -14.53 -43.90 4.35
CA GLY A 529 -14.72 -44.55 5.65
C GLY A 529 -14.93 -43.62 6.84
N ARG A 530 -14.96 -42.28 6.62
CA ARG A 530 -15.31 -41.31 7.67
C ARG A 530 -16.66 -40.67 7.42
N PRO A 531 -17.39 -40.29 8.49
CA PRO A 531 -18.62 -39.49 8.34
C PRO A 531 -18.34 -38.21 7.57
N ALA A 532 -19.33 -37.77 6.77
CA ALA A 532 -19.26 -36.46 6.14
C ALA A 532 -19.18 -35.34 7.18
N PHE A 533 -18.42 -34.29 6.88
CA PHE A 533 -18.41 -33.13 7.75
C PHE A 533 -19.80 -32.49 7.81
N PRO A 534 -20.26 -32.07 9.00
CA PRO A 534 -21.54 -31.40 9.14
C PRO A 534 -21.65 -30.17 8.22
N PRO A 535 -22.83 -29.84 7.71
CA PRO A 535 -23.06 -28.59 7.01
C PRO A 535 -22.58 -27.40 7.84
N GLY A 536 -21.89 -26.42 7.22
CA GLY A 536 -21.29 -25.26 7.88
C GLY A 536 -19.98 -25.53 8.66
N GLU A 537 -19.52 -26.79 8.74
CA GLU A 537 -18.23 -27.18 9.33
C GLU A 537 -17.30 -27.84 8.31
N ARG A 538 -17.73 -27.93 7.05
CA ARG A 538 -16.93 -28.51 5.96
C ARG A 538 -15.62 -27.73 5.81
N PRO A 539 -14.45 -28.36 6.03
CA PRO A 539 -13.18 -27.68 5.90
C PRO A 539 -12.89 -27.34 4.42
N LEU A 540 -12.37 -26.16 4.19
CA LEU A 540 -11.87 -25.76 2.88
C LEU A 540 -10.39 -26.12 2.77
N ILE A 541 -10.05 -26.80 1.67
CA ILE A 541 -8.68 -27.13 1.26
C ILE A 541 -8.38 -26.50 -0.09
N GLU A 542 -7.13 -26.17 -0.32
CA GLU A 542 -6.68 -25.70 -1.63
C GLU A 542 -6.61 -26.90 -2.59
N ARG A 543 -7.18 -26.72 -3.80
CA ARG A 543 -7.27 -27.74 -4.83
C ARG A 543 -6.41 -27.35 -6.02
N ASN A 544 -5.48 -28.21 -6.40
CA ASN A 544 -4.56 -27.92 -7.49
C ASN A 544 -4.60 -29.05 -8.52
N VAL A 545 -4.67 -28.67 -9.79
CA VAL A 545 -4.45 -29.57 -10.91
C VAL A 545 -3.05 -29.30 -11.42
N VAL A 546 -2.21 -30.33 -11.53
CA VAL A 546 -0.77 -30.17 -11.84
C VAL A 546 -0.28 -31.19 -12.86
N THR A 547 0.80 -30.85 -13.54
CA THR A 547 1.54 -31.77 -14.42
C THR A 547 2.59 -32.55 -13.63
N PRO A 548 3.14 -33.66 -14.17
CA PRO A 548 4.04 -34.54 -13.43
C PRO A 548 5.21 -33.85 -12.72
N ASP A 549 5.97 -32.99 -13.40
CA ASP A 549 7.21 -32.40 -12.85
C ASP A 549 6.97 -31.15 -11.99
N TYR A 550 5.74 -30.93 -11.53
CA TYR A 550 5.35 -29.73 -10.78
C TYR A 550 6.18 -29.54 -9.49
N PHE A 551 6.32 -30.60 -8.70
CA PHE A 551 7.05 -30.54 -7.43
C PHE A 551 8.55 -30.35 -7.63
N GLU A 552 9.13 -31.01 -8.63
CA GLU A 552 10.55 -30.88 -9.00
C GLU A 552 10.84 -29.45 -9.50
N THR A 553 10.02 -28.93 -10.42
CA THR A 553 10.19 -27.60 -11.02
C THR A 553 10.14 -26.50 -9.96
N LEU A 554 9.24 -26.62 -9.00
CA LEU A 554 9.09 -25.66 -7.90
C LEU A 554 9.97 -25.98 -6.68
N GLY A 555 10.72 -27.10 -6.70
CA GLY A 555 11.58 -27.50 -5.59
C GLY A 555 10.82 -27.88 -4.32
N ILE A 556 9.59 -28.40 -4.46
CA ILE A 556 8.76 -28.85 -3.32
C ILE A 556 9.16 -30.29 -2.99
N PRO A 557 9.65 -30.59 -1.77
CA PRO A 557 10.14 -31.94 -1.44
C PRO A 557 8.98 -32.93 -1.30
N VAL A 558 9.13 -34.11 -1.84
CA VAL A 558 8.28 -35.27 -1.54
C VAL A 558 8.75 -35.88 -0.23
N LEU A 559 7.91 -35.89 0.79
CA LEU A 559 8.22 -36.31 2.16
C LEU A 559 7.96 -37.80 2.36
N ARG A 560 6.86 -38.32 1.76
CA ARG A 560 6.44 -39.71 1.83
C ARG A 560 5.76 -40.15 0.53
N GLY A 561 5.86 -41.45 0.18
CA GLY A 561 5.24 -41.96 -1.03
C GLY A 561 5.96 -41.49 -2.30
N ARG A 562 5.18 -41.09 -3.32
CA ARG A 562 5.70 -40.63 -4.63
C ARG A 562 5.01 -39.37 -5.12
N ALA A 563 5.65 -38.67 -6.04
CA ALA A 563 5.04 -37.57 -6.79
C ALA A 563 4.03 -38.09 -7.83
N ILE A 564 3.32 -37.16 -8.46
CA ILE A 564 2.52 -37.39 -9.68
C ILE A 564 3.49 -37.68 -10.83
N THR A 565 3.21 -38.71 -11.64
CA THR A 565 4.03 -39.16 -12.79
C THR A 565 3.23 -39.13 -14.09
N ALA A 566 3.91 -39.29 -15.23
CA ALA A 566 3.27 -39.39 -16.53
C ALA A 566 2.40 -40.66 -16.70
N GLU A 567 2.54 -41.63 -15.79
CA GLU A 567 1.72 -42.87 -15.76
C GLU A 567 0.34 -42.65 -15.14
N ASP A 568 0.14 -41.57 -14.39
CA ASP A 568 -1.12 -41.22 -13.73
C ASP A 568 -2.13 -40.59 -14.73
N ARG A 569 -2.54 -41.43 -15.73
CA ARG A 569 -3.43 -41.05 -16.83
C ARG A 569 -4.90 -41.19 -16.46
N ALA A 570 -5.80 -40.69 -17.34
CA ALA A 570 -7.25 -40.64 -17.12
C ALA A 570 -7.87 -42.03 -16.93
N GLU A 571 -7.37 -43.01 -17.69
CA GLU A 571 -7.86 -44.40 -17.68
C GLU A 571 -7.24 -45.23 -16.52
N GLY A 572 -6.26 -44.67 -15.79
CA GLY A 572 -5.57 -45.32 -14.68
C GLY A 572 -6.31 -45.16 -13.35
N ARG A 573 -5.62 -45.63 -12.29
CA ARG A 573 -6.07 -45.40 -10.90
C ARG A 573 -6.07 -43.91 -10.61
N LEU A 574 -7.15 -43.41 -10.07
CA LEU A 574 -7.26 -41.99 -9.70
C LEU A 574 -6.39 -41.74 -8.46
N VAL A 575 -5.46 -40.79 -8.60
CA VAL A 575 -4.48 -40.46 -7.54
C VAL A 575 -4.55 -39.01 -7.09
N ILE A 576 -4.08 -38.78 -5.87
CA ILE A 576 -3.96 -37.46 -5.27
C ILE A 576 -2.69 -37.39 -4.42
N VAL A 577 -2.01 -36.26 -4.44
CA VAL A 577 -0.92 -35.91 -3.53
C VAL A 577 -1.41 -34.84 -2.57
N VAL A 578 -0.98 -34.90 -1.32
CA VAL A 578 -1.42 -34.00 -0.25
C VAL A 578 -0.25 -33.29 0.42
N SER A 579 -0.47 -32.08 0.97
CA SER A 579 0.55 -31.36 1.74
C SER A 579 0.71 -31.93 3.16
N GLN A 580 1.83 -31.64 3.85
CA GLN A 580 2.06 -32.07 5.23
C GLN A 580 0.99 -31.46 6.17
N THR A 581 0.62 -30.17 5.99
CA THR A 581 -0.47 -29.53 6.75
C THR A 581 -1.81 -30.27 6.58
N MET A 582 -2.11 -30.83 5.40
CA MET A 582 -3.29 -31.67 5.19
C MET A 582 -3.24 -32.93 6.04
N VAL A 583 -2.07 -33.57 6.12
CA VAL A 583 -1.89 -34.77 6.94
C VAL A 583 -2.00 -34.46 8.42
N ASP A 584 -1.29 -33.46 8.91
CA ASP A 584 -1.28 -33.09 10.34
C ASP A 584 -2.68 -32.74 10.85
N ARG A 585 -3.49 -32.13 10.00
CA ARG A 585 -4.84 -31.67 10.37
C ARG A 585 -5.90 -32.76 10.28
N PHE A 586 -5.82 -33.62 9.25
CA PHE A 586 -6.90 -34.56 8.94
C PHE A 586 -6.54 -36.04 9.10
N PHE A 587 -5.27 -36.38 9.29
CA PHE A 587 -4.77 -37.75 9.52
C PHE A 587 -3.81 -37.81 10.72
N PRO A 588 -4.16 -37.20 11.89
CA PRO A 588 -3.24 -37.15 13.03
C PRO A 588 -2.90 -38.57 13.50
N GLY A 589 -1.62 -38.90 13.44
CA GLY A 589 -1.11 -40.22 13.86
C GLY A 589 -1.44 -41.40 12.94
N GLU A 590 -2.06 -41.14 11.77
CA GLU A 590 -2.35 -42.15 10.75
C GLU A 590 -1.41 -41.99 9.55
N ASP A 591 -1.13 -43.10 8.86
CA ASP A 591 -0.51 -43.04 7.54
C ASP A 591 -1.57 -42.71 6.48
N PRO A 592 -1.43 -41.58 5.77
CA PRO A 592 -2.40 -41.18 4.75
C PRO A 592 -2.22 -41.95 3.44
N ILE A 593 -1.05 -42.59 3.20
CA ILE A 593 -0.77 -43.27 1.93
C ILE A 593 -1.74 -44.47 1.77
N GLY A 594 -2.36 -44.58 0.58
CA GLY A 594 -3.38 -45.59 0.28
C GLY A 594 -4.81 -45.22 0.75
N ARG A 595 -4.97 -44.20 1.59
CA ARG A 595 -6.31 -43.64 1.92
C ARG A 595 -6.89 -42.92 0.71
N ARG A 596 -8.22 -42.85 0.64
CA ARG A 596 -8.90 -42.19 -0.49
C ARG A 596 -9.66 -40.93 -0.05
N ILE A 597 -9.57 -39.89 -0.90
CA ILE A 597 -10.25 -38.60 -0.74
C ILE A 597 -11.10 -38.33 -1.96
N ASP A 598 -12.28 -37.76 -1.75
CA ASP A 598 -13.14 -37.21 -2.81
C ASP A 598 -13.23 -35.68 -2.63
N TRP A 599 -13.07 -34.95 -3.74
CA TRP A 599 -13.22 -33.48 -3.74
C TRP A 599 -14.67 -33.01 -3.67
N GLY A 600 -15.65 -33.91 -3.81
CA GLY A 600 -17.07 -33.56 -3.81
C GLY A 600 -17.44 -32.68 -5.00
N ASP A 601 -16.84 -32.91 -6.16
CA ASP A 601 -17.06 -32.11 -7.36
C ASP A 601 -18.37 -32.46 -8.08
N ASN A 602 -19.02 -33.59 -7.76
CA ASN A 602 -20.22 -34.08 -8.44
C ASN A 602 -21.46 -33.88 -7.56
N GLU A 603 -22.40 -33.04 -8.01
CA GLU A 603 -23.69 -32.81 -7.35
C GLU A 603 -24.59 -34.09 -7.33
N ASN A 604 -24.34 -35.01 -8.25
CA ASN A 604 -25.13 -36.26 -8.41
C ASN A 604 -24.70 -37.39 -7.44
N ASP A 605 -23.94 -37.06 -6.37
CA ASP A 605 -23.42 -38.01 -5.38
C ASP A 605 -22.54 -39.17 -5.96
N GLU A 606 -22.15 -39.09 -7.22
CA GLU A 606 -21.14 -39.94 -7.82
C GLU A 606 -19.77 -39.59 -7.26
N ARG A 607 -19.31 -40.40 -6.33
CA ARG A 607 -18.07 -40.17 -5.56
C ARG A 607 -16.85 -40.50 -6.42
N THR A 608 -16.00 -39.49 -6.63
CA THR A 608 -14.73 -39.66 -7.35
C THR A 608 -13.58 -39.85 -6.35
N TRP A 609 -13.45 -41.10 -5.86
CA TRP A 609 -12.39 -41.44 -4.91
C TRP A 609 -11.01 -41.45 -5.55
N ARG A 610 -10.07 -40.68 -5.00
CA ARG A 610 -8.67 -40.60 -5.40
C ARG A 610 -7.79 -41.11 -4.26
N GLU A 611 -6.85 -42.00 -4.57
CA GLU A 611 -5.92 -42.56 -3.61
C GLU A 611 -4.77 -41.59 -3.34
N ILE A 612 -4.45 -41.40 -2.08
CA ILE A 612 -3.27 -40.62 -1.65
C ILE A 612 -2.03 -41.48 -1.95
N VAL A 613 -1.22 -41.01 -2.89
CA VAL A 613 0.02 -41.67 -3.31
C VAL A 613 1.28 -41.00 -2.79
N GLY A 614 1.17 -39.77 -2.31
CA GLY A 614 2.31 -39.03 -1.80
C GLY A 614 1.93 -37.88 -0.85
N VAL A 615 2.90 -37.53 -0.02
CA VAL A 615 2.85 -36.36 0.87
C VAL A 615 4.01 -35.46 0.50
N VAL A 616 3.73 -34.17 0.28
CA VAL A 616 4.71 -33.14 -0.08
C VAL A 616 4.85 -32.07 1.01
N GLY A 617 5.97 -31.35 0.98
CA GLY A 617 6.22 -30.23 1.84
C GLY A 617 5.17 -29.11 1.69
N ASP A 618 4.99 -28.35 2.76
CA ASP A 618 4.06 -27.23 2.79
C ASP A 618 4.59 -26.02 2.01
N VAL A 619 3.69 -25.33 1.33
CA VAL A 619 4.01 -24.12 0.57
C VAL A 619 3.13 -22.95 1.07
N ARG A 620 3.72 -21.76 1.19
CA ARG A 620 2.96 -20.52 1.42
C ARG A 620 2.42 -20.02 0.10
N ARG A 621 1.11 -19.83 0.02
CA ARG A 621 0.44 -19.58 -1.26
C ARG A 621 0.12 -18.12 -1.56
N ARG A 622 -0.45 -17.41 -0.59
CA ARG A 622 -1.01 -16.06 -0.82
C ARG A 622 -0.16 -14.94 -0.21
N SER A 623 0.47 -15.23 0.91
CA SER A 623 1.25 -14.29 1.70
C SER A 623 2.25 -15.05 2.56
N LEU A 624 3.42 -14.47 2.74
CA LEU A 624 4.42 -15.00 3.67
C LEU A 624 4.02 -14.86 5.15
N GLU A 625 3.02 -14.03 5.43
CA GLU A 625 2.53 -13.78 6.80
C GLU A 625 1.56 -14.84 7.30
N ARG A 626 0.87 -15.56 6.39
CA ARG A 626 -0.10 -16.59 6.74
C ARG A 626 0.59 -17.96 6.82
N PRO A 627 0.15 -18.83 7.74
CA PRO A 627 0.62 -20.21 7.77
C PRO A 627 0.23 -20.93 6.47
N PRO A 628 0.93 -22.03 6.10
CA PRO A 628 0.52 -22.88 5.01
C PRO A 628 -0.91 -23.40 5.18
N ALA A 629 -1.62 -23.56 4.07
CA ALA A 629 -2.96 -24.15 4.05
C ALA A 629 -2.86 -25.65 3.76
N ALA A 630 -3.92 -26.39 4.07
CA ALA A 630 -4.05 -27.78 3.62
C ALA A 630 -4.27 -27.79 2.11
N GLU A 631 -3.40 -28.48 1.37
CA GLU A 631 -3.40 -28.52 -0.08
C GLU A 631 -3.47 -29.94 -0.63
N THR A 632 -4.10 -30.07 -1.78
CA THR A 632 -4.22 -31.30 -2.54
C THR A 632 -3.88 -31.07 -4.01
N TYR A 633 -3.31 -32.08 -4.65
CA TYR A 633 -2.82 -32.00 -6.01
C TYR A 633 -3.28 -33.23 -6.80
N VAL A 634 -3.93 -33.01 -7.96
CA VAL A 634 -4.38 -34.07 -8.86
C VAL A 634 -3.72 -33.92 -10.24
N PRO A 635 -3.49 -35.03 -10.98
CA PRO A 635 -2.92 -34.94 -12.31
C PRO A 635 -3.83 -34.22 -13.32
N LEU A 636 -3.26 -33.36 -14.17
CA LEU A 636 -3.97 -32.73 -15.30
C LEU A 636 -4.64 -33.80 -16.20
N ALA A 637 -3.99 -34.91 -16.44
CA ALA A 637 -4.53 -36.01 -17.24
C ALA A 637 -5.83 -36.62 -16.67
N GLN A 638 -6.01 -36.57 -15.32
CA GLN A 638 -7.21 -37.07 -14.63
C GLN A 638 -8.29 -36.02 -14.39
N LYS A 639 -7.92 -34.75 -14.41
CA LYS A 639 -8.85 -33.61 -14.29
C LYS A 639 -8.37 -32.46 -15.16
N ALA A 640 -8.72 -32.50 -16.44
CA ALA A 640 -8.33 -31.44 -17.36
C ALA A 640 -8.92 -30.08 -16.94
N THR A 641 -8.10 -29.03 -17.05
CA THR A 641 -8.52 -27.64 -16.85
C THR A 641 -7.93 -26.75 -17.93
N ARG A 642 -8.74 -25.82 -18.45
CA ARG A 642 -8.36 -24.91 -19.54
C ARG A 642 -7.44 -23.78 -19.11
N TRP A 643 -7.37 -23.49 -17.82
CA TRP A 643 -6.49 -22.45 -17.28
C TRP A 643 -5.38 -23.07 -16.47
N MET A 644 -4.16 -22.81 -16.88
CA MET A 644 -2.98 -23.21 -16.13
C MET A 644 -1.92 -22.11 -16.15
N ILE A 645 -1.04 -22.18 -15.17
CA ILE A 645 0.16 -21.35 -15.11
C ILE A 645 1.33 -22.26 -15.40
N VAL A 646 1.97 -22.02 -16.53
CA VAL A 646 3.21 -22.69 -16.91
C VAL A 646 4.34 -22.12 -16.09
N ALA A 647 5.17 -22.97 -15.51
CA ALA A 647 6.38 -22.63 -14.79
C ALA A 647 7.59 -23.33 -15.48
N ALA A 648 8.67 -22.61 -15.65
CA ALA A 648 9.91 -23.14 -16.18
C ALA A 648 11.09 -22.68 -15.32
N ARG A 649 11.79 -23.64 -14.74
CA ARG A 649 13.02 -23.39 -13.99
C ARG A 649 14.19 -23.36 -14.95
N THR A 650 15.00 -22.30 -14.87
CA THR A 650 16.11 -22.08 -15.79
C THR A 650 17.44 -22.03 -15.05
N ARG A 651 18.53 -22.01 -15.81
CA ARG A 651 19.84 -21.59 -15.29
C ARG A 651 19.77 -20.11 -14.86
N PRO A 652 20.65 -19.68 -13.97
CA PRO A 652 20.66 -18.29 -13.48
C PRO A 652 20.60 -17.25 -14.60
N ASN A 653 19.78 -16.22 -14.40
CA ASN A 653 19.59 -15.06 -15.29
C ASN A 653 19.00 -15.35 -16.69
N GLN A 654 18.43 -16.54 -16.94
CA GLN A 654 17.84 -16.89 -18.25
C GLN A 654 16.30 -16.85 -18.26
N ALA A 655 15.66 -16.80 -17.10
CA ALA A 655 14.21 -16.86 -16.97
C ALA A 655 13.50 -15.67 -17.65
N SER A 656 14.04 -14.45 -17.59
CA SER A 656 13.46 -13.27 -18.23
C SER A 656 13.45 -13.38 -19.76
N ALA A 657 14.54 -13.89 -20.36
CA ALA A 657 14.62 -14.10 -21.81
C ALA A 657 13.60 -15.15 -22.29
N LEU A 658 13.38 -16.19 -21.48
CA LEU A 658 12.37 -17.22 -21.77
C LEU A 658 10.95 -16.61 -21.80
N LEU A 659 10.62 -15.72 -20.86
CA LEU A 659 9.29 -15.07 -20.80
C LEU A 659 8.93 -14.33 -22.09
N GLU A 660 9.90 -13.75 -22.80
CA GLU A 660 9.66 -13.04 -24.06
C GLU A 660 9.37 -14.03 -25.21
N ARG A 661 9.78 -15.28 -25.10
CA ARG A 661 9.60 -16.31 -26.13
C ARG A 661 8.32 -17.13 -25.97
N VAL A 662 7.77 -17.24 -24.74
CA VAL A 662 6.54 -17.99 -24.46
C VAL A 662 5.36 -17.64 -25.38
N PRO A 663 5.08 -16.37 -25.70
CA PRO A 663 3.98 -16.03 -26.61
C PRO A 663 4.13 -16.62 -28.01
N GLN A 664 5.33 -16.69 -28.52
CA GLN A 664 5.59 -17.34 -29.81
C GLN A 664 5.31 -18.85 -29.73
N MET A 665 5.77 -19.51 -28.68
CA MET A 665 5.57 -20.96 -28.49
C MET A 665 4.11 -21.34 -28.38
N VAL A 666 3.31 -20.52 -27.69
CA VAL A 666 1.85 -20.69 -27.60
C VAL A 666 1.22 -20.56 -28.98
N ARG A 667 1.55 -19.53 -29.75
CA ARG A 667 1.03 -19.30 -31.11
C ARG A 667 1.43 -20.37 -32.13
N GLU A 668 2.60 -20.97 -31.95
CA GLU A 668 3.05 -22.08 -32.80
C GLU A 668 2.22 -23.36 -32.58
N ILE A 669 1.58 -23.51 -31.42
CA ILE A 669 0.67 -24.63 -31.13
C ILE A 669 -0.74 -24.26 -31.57
N ASP A 670 -1.21 -23.08 -31.16
CA ASP A 670 -2.51 -22.55 -31.56
C ASP A 670 -2.41 -21.02 -31.81
N PRO A 671 -2.52 -20.57 -33.08
CA PRO A 671 -2.43 -19.17 -33.45
C PRO A 671 -3.54 -18.27 -32.84
N GLN A 672 -4.59 -18.85 -32.29
CA GLN A 672 -5.71 -18.09 -31.68
C GLN A 672 -5.51 -17.85 -30.19
N GLU A 673 -4.51 -18.49 -29.56
CA GLU A 673 -4.26 -18.40 -28.13
C GLU A 673 -3.11 -17.45 -27.81
N ALA A 674 -3.19 -16.77 -26.67
CA ALA A 674 -2.15 -15.87 -26.17
C ALA A 674 -1.97 -16.05 -24.67
N PRO A 675 -0.73 -16.06 -24.16
CA PRO A 675 -0.49 -16.13 -22.73
C PRO A 675 -0.81 -14.79 -22.07
N ALA A 676 -1.44 -14.85 -20.90
CA ALA A 676 -1.64 -13.73 -19.99
C ALA A 676 -0.45 -13.59 -19.04
N SER A 677 -0.37 -12.49 -18.32
CA SER A 677 0.46 -12.27 -17.13
C SER A 677 1.77 -13.07 -17.05
N ARG A 678 2.77 -12.64 -17.81
CA ARG A 678 4.13 -13.21 -17.80
C ARG A 678 4.97 -12.49 -16.75
N LYS A 679 5.54 -13.22 -15.79
CA LYS A 679 6.33 -12.64 -14.71
C LYS A 679 7.25 -13.70 -14.08
N LEU A 680 8.39 -13.29 -13.52
CA LEU A 680 9.21 -14.17 -12.70
C LEU A 680 8.47 -14.55 -11.41
N LEU A 681 8.66 -15.76 -10.94
CA LEU A 681 8.05 -16.20 -9.67
C LEU A 681 8.62 -15.40 -8.49
N SER A 682 9.91 -15.06 -8.52
CA SER A 682 10.54 -14.17 -7.52
C SER A 682 9.91 -12.77 -7.47
N GLU A 683 9.53 -12.21 -8.62
CA GLU A 683 8.80 -10.93 -8.67
C GLU A 683 7.40 -11.06 -8.07
N ARG A 684 6.69 -12.16 -8.37
CA ARG A 684 5.36 -12.42 -7.78
C ARG A 684 5.42 -12.59 -6.26
N VAL A 685 6.45 -13.27 -5.76
CA VAL A 685 6.73 -13.34 -4.32
C VAL A 685 6.98 -11.95 -3.76
N ALA A 686 7.81 -11.15 -4.43
CA ALA A 686 8.10 -9.76 -4.01
C ALA A 686 6.85 -8.87 -4.02
N ASP A 687 5.97 -9.01 -5.02
CA ASP A 687 4.70 -8.26 -5.08
C ASP A 687 3.75 -8.61 -3.92
N SER A 688 3.79 -9.85 -3.43
CA SER A 688 2.94 -10.28 -2.31
C SER A 688 3.16 -9.48 -1.01
N PHE A 689 4.30 -8.79 -0.90
CA PHE A 689 4.63 -7.88 0.20
C PHE A 689 5.03 -6.47 -0.27
N GLY A 690 4.76 -6.13 -1.55
CA GLY A 690 5.14 -4.85 -2.16
C GLY A 690 4.60 -3.63 -1.42
N ASN A 691 3.33 -3.64 -1.01
CA ASN A 691 2.74 -2.56 -0.20
C ASN A 691 3.55 -2.31 1.09
N ARG A 692 3.96 -3.38 1.77
CA ARG A 692 4.76 -3.30 2.99
C ARG A 692 6.17 -2.76 2.73
N LYS A 693 6.79 -3.12 1.60
CA LYS A 693 8.09 -2.59 1.17
C LYS A 693 8.02 -1.08 1.00
N HIS A 694 7.01 -0.55 0.31
CA HIS A 694 6.83 0.88 0.11
C HIS A 694 6.57 1.63 1.41
N VAL A 695 5.67 1.14 2.26
CA VAL A 695 5.41 1.74 3.58
C VAL A 695 6.68 1.76 4.43
N THR A 696 7.43 0.66 4.48
CA THR A 696 8.68 0.58 5.25
C THR A 696 9.77 1.52 4.72
N ALA A 697 9.92 1.62 3.39
CA ALA A 697 10.86 2.54 2.76
C ALA A 697 10.55 4.00 3.05
N LEU A 698 9.27 4.40 3.02
CA LEU A 698 8.83 5.75 3.37
C LEU A 698 9.04 6.05 4.86
N LEU A 699 8.74 5.10 5.75
CA LEU A 699 9.03 5.25 7.17
C LEU A 699 10.54 5.44 7.42
N ALA A 700 11.39 4.70 6.71
CA ALA A 700 12.84 4.84 6.80
C ALA A 700 13.31 6.22 6.30
N ALA A 701 12.75 6.72 5.19
CA ALA A 701 13.05 8.05 4.67
C ALA A 701 12.62 9.15 5.65
N PHE A 702 11.45 9.04 6.27
CA PHE A 702 10.97 9.99 7.29
C PHE A 702 11.84 9.94 8.54
N ALA A 703 12.21 8.75 9.00
CA ALA A 703 13.11 8.59 10.14
C ALA A 703 14.51 9.14 9.88
N GLY A 704 15.06 8.92 8.69
CA GLY A 704 16.33 9.52 8.26
C GLY A 704 16.27 11.05 8.22
N THR A 705 15.19 11.60 7.68
CA THR A 705 14.94 13.05 7.68
C THR A 705 14.85 13.60 9.11
N ALA A 706 14.13 12.92 10.00
CA ALA A 706 14.03 13.31 11.39
C ALA A 706 15.39 13.25 12.11
N LEU A 707 16.24 12.27 11.83
CA LEU A 707 17.60 12.14 12.35
C LEU A 707 18.46 13.33 11.92
N VAL A 708 18.45 13.68 10.64
CA VAL A 708 19.18 14.84 10.11
C VAL A 708 18.70 16.13 10.76
N LEU A 709 17.39 16.32 10.85
CA LEU A 709 16.79 17.50 11.47
C LEU A 709 17.11 17.59 12.97
N ALA A 710 17.09 16.46 13.69
CA ALA A 710 17.45 16.40 15.12
C ALA A 710 18.92 16.77 15.36
N THR A 711 19.81 16.24 14.52
CA THR A 711 21.23 16.56 14.61
C THR A 711 21.53 18.02 14.25
N LEU A 712 20.85 18.58 13.25
CA LEU A 712 20.94 20.01 12.90
C LEU A 712 20.43 20.92 14.02
N GLY A 713 19.35 20.55 14.70
CA GLY A 713 18.81 21.30 15.84
C GLY A 713 19.80 21.31 17.04
N LEU A 714 20.36 20.16 17.34
CA LEU A 714 21.37 20.03 18.41
C LEU A 714 22.64 20.81 18.06
N PHE A 715 23.13 20.68 16.82
CA PHE A 715 24.26 21.45 16.30
C PHE A 715 24.01 22.95 16.41
N GLY A 716 22.83 23.44 16.01
CA GLY A 716 22.47 24.85 16.08
C GLY A 716 22.43 25.38 17.50
N LEU A 717 21.86 24.62 18.45
CA LEU A 717 21.82 24.98 19.86
C LEU A 717 23.23 25.05 20.46
N VAL A 718 24.04 24.02 20.23
CA VAL A 718 25.41 23.96 20.76
C VAL A 718 26.30 25.07 20.17
N SER A 719 26.21 25.31 18.85
CA SER A 719 26.94 26.40 18.17
C SER A 719 26.58 27.77 18.75
N TYR A 720 25.29 28.04 18.94
CA TYR A 720 24.84 29.29 19.54
C TYR A 720 25.29 29.44 20.99
N SER A 721 25.14 28.40 21.81
CA SER A 721 25.55 28.40 23.23
C SER A 721 27.05 28.62 23.37
N THR A 722 27.82 28.02 22.49
CA THR A 722 29.29 28.16 22.47
C THR A 722 29.71 29.57 22.04
N GLY A 723 29.07 30.12 20.99
CA GLY A 723 29.30 31.50 20.53
C GLY A 723 29.06 32.55 21.62
N GLN A 724 27.98 32.36 22.41
CA GLN A 724 27.68 33.27 23.52
C GLN A 724 28.68 33.20 24.71
N ARG A 725 29.37 32.07 24.86
CA ARG A 725 30.36 31.81 25.91
C ARG A 725 31.81 31.98 25.45
N THR A 726 32.04 32.48 24.23
CA THR A 726 33.39 32.54 23.63
C THR A 726 34.37 33.23 24.55
N ARG A 727 33.97 34.35 25.21
CA ARG A 727 34.79 35.09 26.18
C ARG A 727 35.08 34.28 27.47
N GLU A 728 34.05 33.61 28.01
CA GLU A 728 34.20 32.73 29.19
C GLU A 728 35.18 31.59 28.90
N LEU A 729 35.00 30.94 27.73
CA LEU A 729 35.87 29.85 27.28
C LEU A 729 37.28 30.36 27.01
N GLY A 730 37.42 31.52 26.38
CA GLY A 730 38.73 32.18 26.18
C GLY A 730 39.44 32.53 27.48
N LEU A 731 38.72 33.03 28.50
CA LEU A 731 39.26 33.31 29.83
C LEU A 731 39.73 32.04 30.54
N ARG A 732 38.97 30.95 30.46
CA ARG A 732 39.35 29.66 31.04
C ARG A 732 40.62 29.11 30.39
N MET A 733 40.72 29.21 29.05
CA MET A 733 41.94 28.80 28.32
C MET A 733 43.14 29.67 28.69
N ALA A 734 42.95 31.00 28.87
CA ALA A 734 43.98 31.90 29.32
C ALA A 734 44.44 31.60 30.77
N LEU A 735 43.55 31.03 31.61
CA LEU A 735 43.81 30.60 32.99
C LEU A 735 44.35 29.15 33.06
N GLY A 736 44.66 28.49 31.92
CA GLY A 736 45.31 27.20 31.86
C GLY A 736 44.38 25.99 31.63
N ALA A 737 43.11 26.20 31.30
CA ALA A 737 42.25 25.09 30.90
C ALA A 737 42.71 24.46 29.57
N THR A 738 42.83 23.13 29.53
CA THR A 738 43.21 22.41 28.30
C THR A 738 42.12 22.47 27.22
N PRO A 739 42.50 22.53 25.95
CA PRO A 739 41.56 22.47 24.82
C PRO A 739 40.59 21.29 24.91
N GLU A 740 41.07 20.13 25.32
CA GLU A 740 40.25 18.90 25.46
C GLU A 740 39.24 19.03 26.59
N GLY A 741 39.58 19.67 27.71
CA GLY A 741 38.67 19.95 28.83
C GLY A 741 37.51 20.86 28.41
N VAL A 742 37.78 21.88 27.58
CA VAL A 742 36.76 22.77 27.04
C VAL A 742 35.86 22.05 26.05
N VAL A 743 36.42 21.25 25.12
CA VAL A 743 35.66 20.43 24.21
C VAL A 743 34.77 19.45 24.98
N GLY A 744 35.31 18.76 25.97
CA GLY A 744 34.56 17.81 26.83
C GLY A 744 33.40 18.46 27.55
N MET A 745 33.58 19.69 28.08
CA MET A 745 32.52 20.43 28.75
C MET A 745 31.36 20.81 27.80
N VAL A 746 31.67 21.25 26.58
CA VAL A 746 30.63 21.60 25.57
C VAL A 746 29.89 20.36 25.11
N VAL A 747 30.63 19.28 24.79
CA VAL A 747 30.03 18.00 24.35
C VAL A 747 29.16 17.41 25.47
N ALA A 748 29.60 17.40 26.72
CA ALA A 748 28.83 16.92 27.86
C ALA A 748 27.50 17.67 28.03
N GLY A 749 27.45 18.97 27.74
CA GLY A 749 26.22 19.76 27.71
C GLY A 749 25.22 19.27 26.66
N GLY A 750 25.71 18.98 25.46
CA GLY A 750 24.87 18.43 24.37
C GLY A 750 24.41 16.99 24.65
N VAL A 751 25.29 16.16 25.17
CA VAL A 751 25.00 14.76 25.55
C VAL A 751 23.91 14.67 26.62
N LYS A 752 23.89 15.58 27.59
CA LYS A 752 22.79 15.64 28.59
C LYS A 752 21.42 15.87 27.96
N LEU A 753 21.34 16.77 26.98
CA LEU A 753 20.08 17.05 26.26
C LEU A 753 19.69 15.86 25.40
N LEU A 754 20.65 15.24 24.72
CA LEU A 754 20.44 14.03 23.91
C LEU A 754 19.91 12.88 24.79
N ALA A 755 20.53 12.63 25.95
CA ALA A 755 20.08 11.59 26.87
C ALA A 755 18.68 11.86 27.43
N ALA A 756 18.37 13.10 27.79
CA ALA A 756 17.03 13.49 28.22
C ALA A 756 15.98 13.28 27.10
N GLY A 757 16.33 13.67 25.87
CA GLY A 757 15.47 13.44 24.71
C GLY A 757 15.26 11.97 24.39
N MET A 758 16.31 11.16 24.48
CA MET A 758 16.19 9.69 24.30
C MET A 758 15.35 9.06 25.40
N ALA A 759 15.48 9.48 26.66
CA ALA A 759 14.66 8.94 27.76
C ALA A 759 13.17 9.20 27.54
N VAL A 760 12.78 10.41 27.15
CA VAL A 760 11.40 10.73 26.74
C VAL A 760 11.02 9.95 25.47
N GLY A 761 11.96 9.84 24.54
CA GLY A 761 11.79 9.13 23.27
C GLY A 761 11.49 7.63 23.44
N VAL A 762 12.09 6.97 24.43
CA VAL A 762 11.80 5.57 24.77
C VAL A 762 10.32 5.38 25.13
N VAL A 763 9.76 6.26 25.94
CA VAL A 763 8.35 6.21 26.33
C VAL A 763 7.44 6.37 25.08
N LEU A 764 7.74 7.36 24.25
CA LEU A 764 7.00 7.58 22.99
C LEU A 764 7.16 6.40 22.03
N ALA A 765 8.36 5.83 21.92
CA ALA A 765 8.64 4.68 21.05
C ALA A 765 7.86 3.43 21.46
N ILE A 766 7.67 3.18 22.77
CA ILE A 766 6.84 2.08 23.25
C ILE A 766 5.38 2.28 22.82
N VAL A 767 4.86 3.51 22.93
CA VAL A 767 3.49 3.84 22.49
C VAL A 767 3.36 3.64 20.97
N VAL A 768 4.30 4.19 20.18
CA VAL A 768 4.35 4.03 18.73
C VAL A 768 4.46 2.54 18.35
N GLY A 769 5.33 1.79 19.01
CA GLY A 769 5.49 0.34 18.78
C GLY A 769 4.21 -0.46 19.01
N ARG A 770 3.45 -0.14 20.07
CA ARG A 770 2.14 -0.75 20.34
C ARG A 770 1.10 -0.39 19.28
N ILE A 771 1.04 0.87 18.86
CA ILE A 771 0.13 1.32 17.79
C ILE A 771 0.47 0.60 16.47
N LEU A 772 1.75 0.52 16.14
CA LEU A 772 2.21 -0.17 14.93
C LEU A 772 1.88 -1.67 14.97
N SER A 773 2.10 -2.35 16.10
CA SER A 773 1.79 -3.78 16.23
C SER A 773 0.30 -4.11 16.16
N ALA A 774 -0.56 -3.16 16.55
CA ALA A 774 -2.02 -3.30 16.42
C ALA A 774 -2.54 -3.07 14.99
N ARG A 775 -1.74 -2.41 14.13
CA ARG A 775 -2.14 -2.01 12.77
C ARG A 775 -1.39 -2.74 11.68
N LEU A 776 -0.19 -3.23 11.97
CA LEU A 776 0.70 -3.90 11.02
C LEU A 776 1.14 -5.25 11.59
N SER A 777 0.87 -6.32 10.88
CA SER A 777 1.20 -7.70 11.29
C SER A 777 2.71 -7.91 11.46
N GLY A 778 3.11 -8.79 12.38
CA GLY A 778 4.50 -9.23 12.55
C GLY A 778 5.45 -8.23 13.21
N ILE A 779 4.96 -7.07 13.69
CA ILE A 779 5.77 -6.13 14.47
C ILE A 779 5.84 -6.59 15.93
N VAL A 780 7.06 -6.78 16.43
CA VAL A 780 7.32 -7.06 17.86
C VAL A 780 7.67 -5.74 18.53
N PRO A 781 6.78 -5.17 19.38
CA PRO A 781 6.94 -3.82 19.92
C PRO A 781 8.21 -3.62 20.76
N THR A 782 8.77 -4.71 21.30
CA THR A 782 9.92 -4.71 22.22
C THR A 782 11.14 -5.43 21.62
N ASP A 783 11.40 -5.27 20.31
CA ASP A 783 12.59 -5.88 19.67
C ASP A 783 13.88 -5.29 20.24
N ALA A 784 14.61 -6.10 21.04
CA ALA A 784 15.80 -5.68 21.76
C ALA A 784 16.88 -5.09 20.85
N LEU A 785 17.03 -5.63 19.62
CA LEU A 785 18.05 -5.14 18.69
C LEU A 785 17.74 -3.71 18.23
N VAL A 786 16.50 -3.37 17.97
CA VAL A 786 16.08 -2.03 17.58
C VAL A 786 16.32 -1.05 18.72
N TYR A 787 15.92 -1.42 19.95
CA TYR A 787 16.14 -0.58 21.14
C TYR A 787 17.61 -0.47 21.59
N ALA A 788 18.50 -1.32 21.09
CA ALA A 788 19.95 -1.18 21.29
C ALA A 788 20.61 -0.36 20.17
N THR A 789 20.24 -0.59 18.91
CA THR A 789 20.90 0.04 17.74
C THR A 789 20.49 1.50 17.56
N ILE A 790 19.21 1.84 17.74
CA ILE A 790 18.72 3.21 17.50
C ILE A 790 19.33 4.23 18.47
N PRO A 791 19.42 3.98 19.79
CA PRO A 791 20.15 4.89 20.70
C PRO A 791 21.62 5.07 20.30
N ALA A 792 22.29 4.00 19.85
CA ALA A 792 23.68 4.08 19.40
C ALA A 792 23.82 4.98 18.17
N VAL A 793 22.97 4.79 17.14
CA VAL A 793 22.98 5.63 15.93
C VAL A 793 22.73 7.10 16.25
N LEU A 794 21.67 7.39 17.03
CA LEU A 794 21.32 8.75 17.41
C LEU A 794 22.38 9.35 18.37
N GLY A 795 22.97 8.52 19.24
CA GLY A 795 24.07 8.89 20.12
C GLY A 795 25.31 9.35 19.36
N VAL A 796 25.76 8.54 18.41
CA VAL A 796 26.90 8.87 17.53
C VAL A 796 26.64 10.14 16.74
N ALA A 797 25.47 10.23 16.07
CA ALA A 797 25.09 11.40 15.27
C ALA A 797 25.02 12.67 16.14
N GLY A 798 24.44 12.58 17.35
CA GLY A 798 24.35 13.70 18.29
C GLY A 798 25.71 14.15 18.84
N VAL A 799 26.62 13.23 19.18
CA VAL A 799 28.00 13.56 19.62
C VAL A 799 28.74 14.24 18.49
N LEU A 800 28.68 13.74 17.26
CA LEU A 800 29.30 14.37 16.09
C LEU A 800 28.76 15.79 15.86
N ALA A 801 27.44 16.00 16.02
CA ALA A 801 26.82 17.32 15.92
C ALA A 801 27.33 18.31 16.99
N CYS A 802 27.69 17.83 18.20
CA CYS A 802 28.26 18.67 19.27
C CYS A 802 29.75 18.93 19.08
N LEU A 803 30.47 17.99 18.48
CA LEU A 803 31.93 18.02 18.36
C LEU A 803 32.44 19.17 17.46
N VAL A 804 31.76 19.39 16.34
CA VAL A 804 32.13 20.42 15.35
C VAL A 804 32.11 21.83 15.94
N PRO A 805 31.05 22.31 16.66
CA PRO A 805 31.04 23.61 17.30
C PRO A 805 32.08 23.70 18.44
N ALA A 806 32.25 22.62 19.18
CA ALA A 806 33.21 22.56 20.29
C ALA A 806 34.66 22.75 19.80
N ILE A 807 35.07 22.07 18.74
CA ILE A 807 36.36 22.22 18.10
C ILE A 807 36.57 23.64 17.55
N ARG A 808 35.53 24.21 16.91
CA ARG A 808 35.58 25.60 16.40
C ARG A 808 35.83 26.62 17.51
N ALA A 809 35.21 26.44 18.67
CA ALA A 809 35.40 27.35 19.83
C ALA A 809 36.82 27.36 20.36
N VAL A 810 37.47 26.21 20.43
CA VAL A 810 38.84 26.09 20.93
C VAL A 810 39.90 26.62 19.95
N ARG A 811 39.59 26.64 18.64
CA ARG A 811 40.46 27.19 17.59
C ARG A 811 40.53 28.72 17.57
N ILE A 812 39.68 29.44 18.33
CA ILE A 812 39.72 30.90 18.42
C ILE A 812 40.83 31.25 19.39
N PRO A 813 41.89 32.02 18.99
CA PRO A 813 42.96 32.42 19.89
C PRO A 813 42.41 33.19 21.11
N ALA A 814 42.87 32.90 22.32
CA ALA A 814 42.42 33.53 23.57
C ALA A 814 42.49 35.05 23.51
N ALA A 815 43.52 35.61 22.87
CA ALA A 815 43.66 37.07 22.67
C ALA A 815 42.51 37.66 21.78
N VAL A 816 42.06 36.92 20.77
CA VAL A 816 40.94 37.32 19.93
C VAL A 816 39.61 37.13 20.68
N ALA A 817 39.46 36.06 21.45
CA ALA A 817 38.27 35.79 22.24
C ALA A 817 38.02 36.85 23.33
N LEU A 818 39.10 37.45 23.89
CA LEU A 818 39.02 38.52 24.89
C LEU A 818 38.69 39.88 24.26
N ARG A 819 39.03 40.12 22.98
CA ARG A 819 38.68 41.33 22.21
C ARG A 819 37.31 41.25 21.52
N TYR A 820 36.65 40.09 21.56
CA TYR A 820 35.34 39.93 20.94
C TYR A 820 34.28 40.78 21.68
N GLU A 821 33.96 41.92 21.14
CA GLU A 821 32.77 42.71 21.47
C GLU A 821 31.62 42.04 20.72
N GLY A 822 30.77 41.28 21.43
CA GLY A 822 29.65 40.49 20.86
C GLY A 822 28.57 41.33 20.17
#